data_f380f5919de6d27234e5576fc4f4c1fd
#
_entry.id   f380f5919de6d27234e5576fc4f4c1fd
#
_cell.length_a   1.000
_cell.length_b   1.000
_cell.length_c   1.000
_cell.angle_alpha   90.00
_cell.angle_beta   90.00
_cell.angle_gamma   90.00
#
_symmetry.space_group_name_H-M   'P 1'
#
loop_
_entity.id
_entity.type
_entity.pdbx_description
1 polymer ?
#
loop_
_entity_poly.entity_id
_entity_poly.type
_entity_poly.pdbx_seq_one_letter_code
_entity_poly.pdbx_strand_id
1 'polypeptide(L)'
;MSVLAKRLNKGACNNGFIWNTKINTLEFTICSVVFFVPFKPFATLKLDNLQRLYQSIEQEKIYMLKIKIPGVVFLALAFSQVGYSAETPAPLKSTVDLQTMSNQFWWPERLDLAPLRQHSAESSPMDRKFNYAKEFKKVDIKAVKKDIEILMKTSQDWWPADYGTYGPFFIRMAWHNAGTYRVADGRGGASGGQQRFEPLNSWPDNANLDKARRLLWPIKSKYGSEISWADLIVLTGNVALESMGFKTFGFAGGRADDWEADLVYWGPEKKWLGDERYKDGRKLDNPLAAVQMGLIYVNPEGPNGNPDSLAAAKDIRETFARMAMNDEETVALIAGGHTFGKAHGNGDPSKCAGPAPAAAGIEEQGLGWKNKCGKGNGVDTITSGLEGAWTMDPAKWTHQYLTNLFTYEWVKTKSPAGATQWIPKDDAAANLVPDAHDKDKRHAPIMMTTDIALKADPAYERIAKRFLDNPKEFELAFAKAWFKLTHRDMGPRTRYVGTEVPKEVLIWQDPIPEVNHKLIDAKDTEVLKNKILKSGLTAPELVRTAWASAASFRGTDMRGGANGARVRLAPEKDWPVNNPDELAKTLVQLEDIQKDFNRTQANGKKVSLADLIVLGGGAGIEQAAKAAGYKVKVPFTPGRMDASQEQTDVSAFAVLEPKADAFRNYYGEGNPMSPTEMLVDRANMLTLTVPEMTVLVGGLRVLNANAGQSNQGVFTSKPGTLSNDFFINLLDMSTKWEKSSKSEGVYDGIDRKTGVIKWTATPVDLIFGSHSELRAIAEVYASEGGKQKFATDFVTAWNKVMMLDRFDLK
;
A
#
# COMPACT_ATOMS: atom_id res chain seq x y z
N MET A 1 -6.06 1.65 56.72
CA MET A 1 -4.72 1.01 56.68
C MET A 1 -4.43 0.32 57.98
N SER A 2 -5.02 -0.83 58.26
CA SER A 2 -4.56 -1.68 59.39
C SER A 2 -5.46 -2.92 59.56
N VAL A 3 -5.67 -3.71 58.53
CA VAL A 3 -6.35 -5.02 58.62
C VAL A 3 -5.87 -6.03 57.61
N LEU A 4 -4.91 -5.72 56.70
CA LEU A 4 -4.46 -6.68 55.66
C LEU A 4 -3.00 -7.17 55.83
N ALA A 5 -2.38 -7.01 56.99
CA ALA A 5 -0.98 -7.41 57.26
C ALA A 5 -0.83 -8.58 58.28
N LYS A 6 -1.85 -9.43 58.43
CA LYS A 6 -1.77 -10.58 59.35
C LYS A 6 -2.32 -11.90 58.78
N ARG A 7 -1.93 -12.29 57.61
CA ARG A 7 -2.13 -13.66 57.09
C ARG A 7 -1.19 -14.03 55.99
N LEU A 8 0.09 -14.08 56.20
CA LEU A 8 1.03 -14.85 55.37
C LEU A 8 2.34 -15.03 56.16
N ASN A 9 2.23 -15.79 57.24
CA ASN A 9 3.39 -16.40 57.87
C ASN A 9 2.90 -17.64 58.61
N LYS A 10 3.04 -18.81 57.97
CA LYS A 10 3.24 -20.14 58.51
C LYS A 10 2.85 -21.21 57.52
N GLY A 11 3.80 -21.96 57.10
CA GLY A 11 3.64 -23.17 56.30
C GLY A 11 5.00 -23.69 55.83
N ALA A 12 5.68 -24.18 56.86
CA ALA A 12 6.98 -24.81 56.75
C ALA A 12 6.93 -26.18 56.03
N CYS A 13 8.06 -26.55 55.50
CA CYS A 13 8.42 -27.89 55.06
C CYS A 13 8.00 -29.02 56.01
N ASN A 14 7.55 -30.11 55.50
CA ASN A 14 7.94 -31.42 56.02
C ASN A 14 7.74 -32.56 54.97
N ASN A 15 8.86 -33.18 54.63
CA ASN A 15 9.17 -34.64 54.53
C ASN A 15 8.15 -35.64 53.97
N GLY A 16 8.66 -36.45 53.06
CA GLY A 16 8.15 -37.80 52.82
C GLY A 16 8.77 -38.50 51.61
N PHE A 17 9.76 -39.31 51.87
CA PHE A 17 10.39 -40.27 50.98
C PHE A 17 9.46 -41.06 50.07
N ILE A 18 9.92 -41.40 48.82
CA ILE A 18 10.12 -42.78 48.35
C ILE A 18 10.97 -42.77 47.09
N TRP A 19 11.93 -43.64 47.00
CA TRP A 19 12.89 -43.89 45.93
C TRP A 19 12.25 -44.51 44.69
N ASN A 20 12.69 -44.02 43.47
CA ASN A 20 13.28 -45.00 42.54
C ASN A 20 14.12 -44.34 41.44
N THR A 21 15.24 -44.93 41.22
CA THR A 21 16.37 -44.68 40.36
C THR A 21 16.04 -44.45 38.86
N LYS A 22 16.66 -43.41 38.27
CA LYS A 22 17.65 -43.56 37.20
C LYS A 22 18.31 -42.20 36.83
N ILE A 23 19.62 -42.31 36.82
CA ILE A 23 20.71 -41.43 36.55
C ILE A 23 20.57 -40.72 35.20
N ASN A 24 20.68 -39.36 35.16
CA ASN A 24 21.67 -38.57 34.46
C ASN A 24 21.14 -37.12 34.26
N THR A 25 21.67 -36.21 35.05
CA THR A 25 22.12 -34.85 34.64
C THR A 25 22.30 -34.04 35.93
N LEU A 26 23.50 -33.52 36.14
CA LEU A 26 23.79 -32.54 37.17
C LEU A 26 23.27 -31.17 36.72
N GLU A 27 22.30 -30.65 37.42
CA GLU A 27 21.94 -29.23 37.34
C GLU A 27 22.57 -28.46 38.53
N PHE A 28 23.36 -27.46 38.23
CA PHE A 28 23.82 -26.48 39.18
C PHE A 28 22.81 -25.33 39.27
N THR A 29 22.14 -25.23 40.41
CA THR A 29 21.30 -24.07 40.73
C THR A 29 22.16 -23.03 41.44
N ILE A 30 22.35 -21.86 40.79
CA ILE A 30 22.92 -20.68 41.43
C ILE A 30 21.77 -19.86 41.99
N CYS A 31 21.70 -19.77 43.31
CA CYS A 31 20.83 -18.84 44.02
C CYS A 31 21.42 -17.42 43.94
N SER A 32 20.77 -16.52 43.20
CA SER A 32 21.09 -15.10 43.21
C SER A 32 20.28 -14.38 44.28
N VAL A 33 20.99 -13.89 45.30
CA VAL A 33 20.42 -13.00 46.34
C VAL A 33 20.43 -11.58 45.78
N VAL A 34 19.25 -11.00 45.57
CA VAL A 34 19.10 -9.61 45.15
C VAL A 34 18.86 -8.74 46.38
N PHE A 35 19.78 -7.84 46.69
CA PHE A 35 19.59 -6.78 47.66
C PHE A 35 18.90 -5.58 47.00
N PHE A 36 17.74 -5.19 47.52
CA PHE A 36 17.09 -3.93 47.17
C PHE A 36 17.68 -2.80 48.06
N VAL A 37 18.22 -1.77 47.41
CA VAL A 37 18.55 -0.49 48.01
C VAL A 37 17.67 0.59 47.36
N PRO A 38 17.02 1.46 48.17
CA PRO A 38 16.12 2.47 47.59
C PRO A 38 16.92 3.65 47.01
N PHE A 39 16.68 3.97 45.75
CA PHE A 39 17.24 5.14 45.07
C PHE A 39 16.43 6.41 45.37
N LYS A 40 17.12 7.43 45.83
CA LYS A 40 16.71 8.84 45.72
C LYS A 40 17.32 9.48 44.48
N PRO A 41 16.69 10.47 43.88
CA PRO A 41 17.18 11.01 42.59
C PRO A 41 18.38 11.94 42.84
N PHE A 42 19.40 11.80 42.02
CA PHE A 42 20.54 12.74 42.00
C PHE A 42 20.83 13.24 40.57
N ALA A 43 21.27 14.48 40.56
CA ALA A 43 21.56 15.34 39.46
C ALA A 43 22.79 14.90 38.64
N THR A 44 22.81 15.37 37.39
CA THR A 44 23.91 15.47 36.43
C THR A 44 25.35 15.29 36.96
N LEU A 45 26.05 14.28 36.45
CA LEU A 45 27.50 14.10 36.56
C LEU A 45 28.20 14.32 35.21
N LYS A 46 29.26 15.15 35.23
CA LYS A 46 30.07 15.51 34.09
C LYS A 46 30.98 14.36 33.63
N LEU A 47 31.27 14.36 32.32
CA LEU A 47 32.08 13.35 31.61
C LEU A 47 33.49 13.05 32.16
N ASP A 48 34.06 13.92 32.98
CA ASP A 48 35.43 13.80 33.47
C ASP A 48 35.67 12.70 34.53
N ASN A 49 34.60 12.12 35.08
CA ASN A 49 34.71 11.07 36.08
C ASN A 49 34.72 9.65 35.54
N LEU A 50 34.36 9.45 34.28
CA LEU A 50 34.36 8.11 33.62
C LEU A 50 35.78 7.69 33.19
N GLN A 51 36.64 8.62 32.82
CA GLN A 51 38.05 8.33 32.46
C GLN A 51 38.89 7.90 33.66
N ARG A 52 38.61 8.41 34.85
CA ARG A 52 39.32 7.99 36.07
C ARG A 52 38.92 6.60 36.57
N LEU A 53 37.67 6.20 36.30
CA LEU A 53 37.20 4.87 36.65
C LEU A 53 37.78 3.78 35.76
N TYR A 54 38.01 4.10 34.49
CA TYR A 54 38.60 3.16 33.53
C TYR A 54 40.10 2.91 33.78
N GLN A 55 40.83 3.91 34.24
CA GLN A 55 42.26 3.77 34.60
C GLN A 55 42.47 3.02 35.95
N SER A 56 41.50 3.05 36.86
CA SER A 56 41.54 2.30 38.12
C SER A 56 41.33 0.80 37.91
N ILE A 57 40.54 0.40 36.91
CA ILE A 57 40.22 -1.02 36.63
C ILE A 57 41.40 -1.71 35.90
N GLU A 58 42.21 -0.99 35.12
CA GLU A 58 43.41 -1.56 34.52
C GLU A 58 44.55 -1.77 35.50
N GLN A 59 44.67 -0.97 36.55
CA GLN A 59 45.73 -1.16 37.57
C GLN A 59 45.45 -2.37 38.47
N GLU A 60 44.19 -2.73 38.78
CA GLU A 60 43.90 -3.92 39.56
C GLU A 60 44.15 -5.24 38.79
N LYS A 61 44.08 -5.25 37.47
CA LYS A 61 44.44 -6.43 36.65
C LYS A 61 45.94 -6.77 36.66
N ILE A 62 46.80 -5.83 36.97
CA ILE A 62 48.26 -6.07 37.02
C ILE A 62 48.76 -6.61 38.37
N TYR A 63 47.97 -6.48 39.46
CA TYR A 63 48.36 -6.97 40.78
C TYR A 63 48.01 -8.44 41.06
N MET A 64 47.17 -9.08 40.28
CA MET A 64 46.75 -10.49 40.48
C MET A 64 47.67 -11.51 39.76
N LEU A 65 48.76 -11.07 39.10
CA LEU A 65 49.63 -11.94 38.30
C LEU A 65 50.96 -12.32 39.02
N LYS A 66 51.11 -12.09 40.33
CA LYS A 66 52.33 -12.39 41.08
C LYS A 66 52.16 -13.22 42.37
N ILE A 67 51.21 -14.15 42.44
CA ILE A 67 51.20 -15.16 43.51
C ILE A 67 51.52 -16.52 42.91
N LYS A 68 52.76 -16.94 43.03
CA LYS A 68 53.23 -18.29 42.76
C LYS A 68 52.81 -19.20 43.91
N ILE A 69 51.95 -20.19 43.62
CA ILE A 69 51.74 -21.36 44.46
C ILE A 69 52.23 -22.60 43.69
N PRO A 70 53.21 -23.33 44.14
CA PRO A 70 53.69 -24.57 43.53
C PRO A 70 52.71 -25.69 43.94
N GLY A 71 52.08 -26.31 42.98
CA GLY A 71 51.27 -27.51 43.25
C GLY A 71 50.11 -27.83 42.32
N VAL A 72 49.81 -27.01 41.36
CA VAL A 72 48.68 -27.21 40.43
C VAL A 72 49.18 -27.19 38.93
N VAL A 73 50.28 -27.88 38.66
CA VAL A 73 50.83 -27.88 37.25
C VAL A 73 50.40 -29.16 36.48
N PHE A 74 49.60 -30.06 37.03
CA PHE A 74 49.26 -31.33 36.34
C PHE A 74 47.79 -31.47 35.91
N LEU A 75 46.95 -30.42 36.05
CA LEU A 75 45.55 -30.49 35.56
C LEU A 75 45.23 -29.56 34.39
N ALA A 76 46.18 -28.76 33.87
CA ALA A 76 45.93 -27.80 32.80
C ALA A 76 46.32 -28.32 31.42
N LEU A 77 46.87 -29.54 31.31
CA LEU A 77 47.30 -30.09 30.00
C LEU A 77 46.34 -31.16 29.41
N ALA A 78 45.22 -31.43 30.10
CA ALA A 78 44.21 -32.39 29.58
C ALA A 78 43.02 -31.71 28.89
N PHE A 79 42.97 -30.36 28.83
CA PHE A 79 41.87 -29.64 28.20
C PHE A 79 42.18 -28.93 26.88
N SER A 80 43.29 -29.22 26.26
CA SER A 80 43.69 -28.54 25.01
C SER A 80 43.40 -29.34 23.71
N GLN A 81 42.49 -30.32 23.75
CA GLN A 81 41.98 -30.98 22.54
C GLN A 81 40.49 -31.27 22.60
N VAL A 82 39.69 -30.36 23.14
CA VAL A 82 38.29 -30.31 22.73
C VAL A 82 38.24 -29.28 21.57
N GLY A 83 38.22 -29.83 20.37
CA GLY A 83 37.93 -29.02 19.18
C GLY A 83 36.61 -28.32 19.41
N TYR A 84 36.62 -27.03 19.53
CA TYR A 84 35.42 -26.21 19.28
C TYR A 84 35.07 -26.42 17.80
N SER A 85 34.23 -27.44 17.51
CA SER A 85 33.34 -27.31 16.39
C SER A 85 32.51 -26.09 16.74
N ALA A 86 32.68 -25.01 16.01
CA ALA A 86 31.72 -23.92 16.00
C ALA A 86 30.43 -24.53 15.44
N GLU A 87 29.61 -25.12 16.32
CA GLU A 87 28.20 -25.27 16.00
C GLU A 87 27.71 -23.87 15.72
N THR A 88 27.31 -23.60 14.51
CA THR A 88 26.50 -22.43 14.17
C THR A 88 25.43 -22.33 15.25
N PRO A 89 25.31 -21.19 15.98
CA PRO A 89 24.26 -21.06 16.95
C PRO A 89 22.95 -21.44 16.23
N ALA A 90 22.24 -22.41 16.78
CA ALA A 90 20.90 -22.71 16.28
C ALA A 90 20.15 -21.38 16.22
N PRO A 91 19.42 -21.09 15.13
CA PRO A 91 18.65 -19.86 15.03
C PRO A 91 17.89 -19.74 16.34
N LEU A 92 18.00 -18.55 16.98
CA LEU A 92 17.29 -18.25 18.20
C LEU A 92 15.85 -18.70 17.99
N LYS A 93 15.46 -19.80 18.64
CA LYS A 93 14.07 -20.23 18.62
C LYS A 93 13.28 -19.03 19.10
N SER A 94 12.40 -18.53 18.24
CA SER A 94 11.44 -17.50 18.59
C SER A 94 10.90 -17.89 19.98
N THR A 95 11.03 -16.99 20.95
CA THR A 95 10.45 -17.15 22.29
C THR A 95 8.94 -16.92 22.18
N VAL A 96 8.28 -17.74 21.33
CA VAL A 96 6.84 -17.64 21.03
C VAL A 96 6.02 -17.56 22.33
N ASP A 97 6.48 -18.23 23.38
CA ASP A 97 5.82 -18.27 24.68
C ASP A 97 5.85 -16.94 25.47
N LEU A 98 6.65 -15.95 25.02
CA LEU A 98 6.77 -14.65 25.69
C LEU A 98 6.30 -13.48 24.82
N GLN A 99 5.79 -13.74 23.60
CA GLN A 99 5.25 -12.69 22.75
C GLN A 99 3.85 -12.28 23.21
N THR A 100 3.62 -10.97 23.24
CA THR A 100 2.27 -10.44 23.43
C THR A 100 1.40 -10.89 22.27
N MET A 101 0.24 -11.47 22.56
CA MET A 101 -0.70 -11.96 21.55
C MET A 101 -1.74 -10.88 21.26
N SER A 102 -1.97 -10.62 19.97
CA SER A 102 -3.03 -9.72 19.52
C SER A 102 -4.41 -10.36 19.66
N ASN A 103 -5.46 -9.54 19.56
CA ASN A 103 -6.84 -10.05 19.51
C ASN A 103 -7.06 -11.03 18.34
N GLN A 104 -6.36 -10.86 17.19
CA GLN A 104 -6.42 -11.78 16.05
C GLN A 104 -5.86 -13.16 16.38
N PHE A 105 -4.88 -13.26 17.29
CA PHE A 105 -4.40 -14.55 17.77
C PHE A 105 -5.47 -15.29 18.61
N TRP A 106 -6.10 -14.58 19.55
CA TRP A 106 -7.10 -15.16 20.46
C TRP A 106 -8.46 -15.34 19.78
N TRP A 107 -8.83 -14.40 18.88
CA TRP A 107 -10.12 -14.28 18.26
C TRP A 107 -9.96 -13.87 16.78
N PRO A 108 -9.54 -14.78 15.87
CA PRO A 108 -9.26 -14.44 14.46
C PRO A 108 -10.44 -13.81 13.72
N GLU A 109 -11.67 -14.14 14.13
CA GLU A 109 -12.92 -13.64 13.51
C GLU A 109 -13.29 -12.22 13.97
N ARG A 110 -12.53 -11.63 14.89
CA ARG A 110 -12.83 -10.26 15.35
C ARG A 110 -12.31 -9.23 14.35
N LEU A 111 -13.10 -8.16 14.19
CA LEU A 111 -12.75 -7.05 13.32
C LEU A 111 -11.35 -6.50 13.67
N ASP A 112 -10.47 -6.42 12.67
CA ASP A 112 -9.14 -5.85 12.80
C ASP A 112 -9.17 -4.34 12.51
N LEU A 113 -8.68 -3.53 13.45
CA LEU A 113 -8.57 -2.08 13.32
C LEU A 113 -7.13 -1.62 13.02
N ALA A 114 -6.17 -2.54 12.85
CA ALA A 114 -4.79 -2.21 12.54
C ALA A 114 -4.63 -1.36 11.26
N PRO A 115 -5.40 -1.60 10.17
CA PRO A 115 -5.32 -0.76 8.97
C PRO A 115 -5.57 0.74 9.19
N LEU A 116 -6.27 1.11 10.27
CA LEU A 116 -6.54 2.52 10.62
C LEU A 116 -5.45 3.15 11.53
N ARG A 117 -4.38 2.42 11.81
CA ARG A 117 -3.28 2.84 12.69
C ARG A 117 -1.93 2.85 12.01
N GLN A 118 -1.81 2.26 10.83
CA GLN A 118 -0.57 2.26 10.06
C GLN A 118 -0.23 3.66 9.54
N HIS A 119 1.05 3.89 9.24
CA HIS A 119 1.59 5.15 8.73
C HIS A 119 1.28 6.36 9.61
N SER A 120 1.20 6.13 10.93
CA SER A 120 0.98 7.22 11.88
C SER A 120 2.19 8.17 11.89
N ALA A 121 1.98 9.42 12.31
CA ALA A 121 3.06 10.38 12.44
C ALA A 121 4.13 9.94 13.46
N GLU A 122 3.76 9.09 14.40
CA GLU A 122 4.64 8.51 15.42
C GLU A 122 5.55 7.42 14.84
N SER A 123 5.14 6.73 13.78
CA SER A 123 5.96 5.73 13.08
C SER A 123 7.02 6.37 12.17
N SER A 124 6.86 7.64 11.80
CA SER A 124 7.78 8.33 10.92
C SER A 124 9.01 8.85 11.69
N PRO A 125 10.25 8.57 11.24
CA PRO A 125 11.46 9.15 11.83
C PRO A 125 11.68 10.62 11.43
N MET A 126 10.83 11.17 10.55
CA MET A 126 10.96 12.53 10.07
C MET A 126 10.25 13.52 11.01
N ASP A 127 10.72 14.77 11.04
CA ASP A 127 10.06 15.85 11.78
C ASP A 127 8.60 16.01 11.31
N ARG A 128 7.68 16.30 12.24
CA ARG A 128 6.24 16.49 11.95
C ARG A 128 5.95 17.61 10.92
N LYS A 129 6.90 18.53 10.71
CA LYS A 129 6.81 19.59 9.71
C LYS A 129 7.48 19.22 8.39
N PHE A 130 8.07 18.03 8.31
CA PHE A 130 8.71 17.57 7.09
C PHE A 130 7.69 17.51 5.95
N ASN A 131 8.07 18.06 4.80
CA ASN A 131 7.24 18.05 3.59
C ASN A 131 8.12 17.62 2.41
N TYR A 132 7.97 16.39 2.02
CA TYR A 132 8.80 15.80 0.98
C TYR A 132 8.72 16.54 -0.36
N ALA A 133 7.53 17.01 -0.78
CA ALA A 133 7.39 17.76 -2.02
C ALA A 133 8.19 19.08 -2.02
N LYS A 134 8.40 19.70 -0.84
CA LYS A 134 9.28 20.88 -0.68
C LYS A 134 10.75 20.47 -0.68
N GLU A 135 11.10 19.35 -0.07
CA GLU A 135 12.48 18.85 -0.07
C GLU A 135 12.90 18.45 -1.48
N PHE A 136 12.07 17.71 -2.21
CA PHE A 136 12.35 17.31 -3.58
C PHE A 136 12.60 18.49 -4.53
N LYS A 137 12.00 19.66 -4.31
CA LYS A 137 12.27 20.87 -5.11
C LYS A 137 13.71 21.37 -5.02
N LYS A 138 14.48 20.92 -4.02
CA LYS A 138 15.89 21.28 -3.83
C LYS A 138 16.83 20.40 -4.65
N VAL A 139 16.34 19.24 -5.11
CA VAL A 139 17.13 18.23 -5.82
C VAL A 139 17.60 18.76 -7.17
N ASP A 140 18.89 18.68 -7.42
CA ASP A 140 19.44 18.79 -8.78
C ASP A 140 19.26 17.43 -9.50
N ILE A 141 18.14 17.28 -10.19
CA ILE A 141 17.80 16.06 -10.93
C ILE A 141 18.90 15.67 -11.94
N LYS A 142 19.56 16.64 -12.56
CA LYS A 142 20.65 16.36 -13.54
C LYS A 142 21.85 15.75 -12.84
N ALA A 143 22.21 16.23 -11.66
CA ALA A 143 23.29 15.66 -10.87
C ALA A 143 22.94 14.23 -10.40
N VAL A 144 21.71 14.01 -9.92
CA VAL A 144 21.25 12.66 -9.54
C VAL A 144 21.30 11.70 -10.72
N LYS A 145 20.77 12.09 -11.89
CA LYS A 145 20.80 11.26 -13.12
C LYS A 145 22.23 10.91 -13.52
N LYS A 146 23.17 11.86 -13.44
CA LYS A 146 24.57 11.62 -13.72
C LYS A 146 25.21 10.62 -12.74
N ASP A 147 24.93 10.75 -11.45
CA ASP A 147 25.43 9.81 -10.44
C ASP A 147 24.87 8.39 -10.66
N ILE A 148 23.59 8.27 -11.00
CA ILE A 148 22.96 6.99 -11.35
C ILE A 148 23.64 6.40 -12.61
N GLU A 149 23.89 7.19 -13.64
CA GLU A 149 24.53 6.73 -14.86
C GLU A 149 25.97 6.22 -14.61
N ILE A 150 26.74 6.91 -13.78
CA ILE A 150 28.09 6.47 -13.39
C ILE A 150 28.02 5.15 -12.64
N LEU A 151 27.15 5.06 -11.62
CA LEU A 151 26.97 3.85 -10.83
C LEU A 151 26.55 2.67 -11.70
N MET A 152 25.64 2.89 -12.64
CA MET A 152 25.09 1.86 -13.53
C MET A 152 26.16 1.22 -14.42
N LYS A 153 27.19 1.99 -14.81
CA LYS A 153 28.32 1.54 -15.64
C LYS A 153 29.54 1.09 -14.82
N THR A 154 29.43 1.09 -13.49
CA THR A 154 30.51 0.70 -12.55
C THR A 154 30.19 -0.65 -11.93
N SER A 155 30.53 -1.72 -12.64
CA SER A 155 30.34 -3.10 -12.16
C SER A 155 31.06 -3.34 -10.84
N GLN A 156 30.39 -4.01 -9.89
CA GLN A 156 30.93 -4.37 -8.58
C GLN A 156 31.29 -5.85 -8.54
N ASP A 157 32.43 -6.20 -7.95
CA ASP A 157 32.89 -7.59 -7.86
C ASP A 157 31.92 -8.48 -7.07
N TRP A 158 31.26 -7.92 -6.04
CA TRP A 158 30.31 -8.65 -5.23
C TRP A 158 28.98 -8.93 -5.95
N TRP A 159 28.63 -8.14 -7.00
CA TRP A 159 27.47 -8.31 -7.86
C TRP A 159 27.80 -7.81 -9.29
N PRO A 160 28.45 -8.61 -10.12
CA PRO A 160 28.86 -8.21 -11.47
C PRO A 160 27.68 -7.86 -12.36
N ALA A 161 27.84 -6.78 -13.14
CA ALA A 161 26.82 -6.30 -14.07
C ALA A 161 26.78 -7.15 -15.35
N ASP A 162 25.59 -7.58 -15.77
CA ASP A 162 25.37 -8.21 -17.06
C ASP A 162 25.69 -7.22 -18.19
N TYR A 163 26.35 -7.68 -19.22
CA TYR A 163 26.74 -6.85 -20.38
C TYR A 163 27.48 -5.55 -19.99
N GLY A 164 28.09 -5.50 -18.80
CA GLY A 164 28.84 -4.35 -18.28
C GLY A 164 27.96 -3.18 -17.79
N THR A 165 26.67 -3.37 -17.62
CA THR A 165 25.75 -2.33 -17.12
C THR A 165 24.64 -2.91 -16.25
N TYR A 166 24.28 -2.19 -15.17
CA TYR A 166 23.10 -2.50 -14.35
C TYR A 166 21.77 -1.99 -14.94
N GLY A 167 21.78 -1.39 -16.14
CA GLY A 167 20.58 -0.79 -16.75
C GLY A 167 19.39 -1.72 -16.76
N PRO A 168 19.45 -2.92 -17.35
CA PRO A 168 18.30 -3.87 -17.35
C PRO A 168 17.85 -4.27 -15.94
N PHE A 169 18.80 -4.44 -15.01
CA PHE A 169 18.52 -4.78 -13.62
C PHE A 169 17.73 -3.66 -12.90
N PHE A 170 18.05 -2.40 -13.17
CA PHE A 170 17.36 -1.24 -12.62
C PHE A 170 16.00 -0.99 -13.29
N ILE A 171 15.85 -1.29 -14.58
CA ILE A 171 14.52 -1.31 -15.23
C ILE A 171 13.61 -2.31 -14.53
N ARG A 172 14.10 -3.55 -14.31
CA ARG A 172 13.34 -4.58 -13.60
C ARG A 172 12.97 -4.14 -12.19
N MET A 173 13.89 -3.51 -11.45
CA MET A 173 13.59 -2.97 -10.11
C MET A 173 12.45 -1.95 -10.13
N ALA A 174 12.50 -0.97 -11.04
CA ALA A 174 11.47 0.05 -11.16
C ALA A 174 10.12 -0.53 -11.60
N TRP A 175 10.13 -1.47 -12.56
CA TRP A 175 8.96 -2.20 -13.01
C TRP A 175 8.30 -2.97 -11.85
N HIS A 176 9.08 -3.75 -11.11
CA HIS A 176 8.57 -4.57 -10.01
C HIS A 176 8.12 -3.73 -8.80
N ASN A 177 8.66 -2.52 -8.63
CA ASN A 177 8.15 -1.57 -7.64
C ASN A 177 6.75 -1.05 -8.04
N ALA A 178 6.57 -0.71 -9.31
CA ALA A 178 5.33 -0.13 -9.84
C ALA A 178 4.25 -1.18 -10.15
N GLY A 179 4.65 -2.38 -10.58
CA GLY A 179 3.76 -3.44 -11.05
C GLY A 179 2.91 -4.11 -9.97
N THR A 180 3.10 -3.77 -8.72
CA THR A 180 2.24 -4.20 -7.61
C THR A 180 0.92 -3.43 -7.54
N TYR A 181 0.78 -2.31 -8.30
CA TYR A 181 -0.44 -1.51 -8.33
C TYR A 181 -1.65 -2.35 -8.79
N ARG A 182 -2.77 -2.17 -8.10
CA ARG A 182 -4.02 -2.82 -8.44
C ARG A 182 -5.19 -1.83 -8.49
N VAL A 183 -5.85 -1.79 -9.61
CA VAL A 183 -6.87 -0.80 -9.94
C VAL A 183 -8.12 -0.91 -9.06
N ALA A 184 -8.42 -2.12 -8.55
CA ALA A 184 -9.64 -2.38 -7.78
C ALA A 184 -9.72 -1.57 -6.48
N ASP A 185 -8.60 -1.40 -5.77
CA ASP A 185 -8.52 -0.68 -4.49
C ASP A 185 -7.41 0.37 -4.43
N GLY A 186 -6.65 0.54 -5.52
CA GLY A 186 -5.57 1.53 -5.62
C GLY A 186 -4.33 1.21 -4.80
N ARG A 187 -4.25 0.03 -4.17
CA ARG A 187 -3.09 -0.37 -3.36
C ARG A 187 -1.96 -0.90 -4.22
N GLY A 188 -0.77 -0.99 -3.64
CA GLY A 188 0.46 -1.27 -4.37
C GLY A 188 0.96 -0.05 -5.16
N GLY A 189 1.87 -0.28 -6.11
CA GLY A 189 2.43 0.79 -6.95
C GLY A 189 3.78 1.30 -6.49
N ALA A 190 4.23 2.37 -7.12
CA ALA A 190 5.56 2.94 -6.91
C ALA A 190 5.67 3.86 -5.69
N SER A 191 4.54 4.35 -5.18
CA SER A 191 4.49 5.25 -4.02
C SER A 191 4.93 4.53 -2.74
N GLY A 192 5.42 5.30 -1.75
CA GLY A 192 5.88 4.76 -0.47
C GLY A 192 7.18 3.96 -0.51
N GLY A 193 7.63 3.48 -1.69
CA GLY A 193 8.82 2.63 -1.81
C GLY A 193 8.64 1.27 -1.14
N GLN A 194 7.45 0.70 -1.19
CA GLN A 194 7.02 -0.51 -0.49
C GLN A 194 7.83 -1.77 -0.88
N GLN A 195 8.52 -1.79 -2.02
CA GLN A 195 9.43 -2.90 -2.38
C GLN A 195 10.56 -3.14 -1.34
N ARG A 196 10.83 -2.17 -0.46
CA ARG A 196 11.81 -2.30 0.64
C ARG A 196 11.32 -3.19 1.78
N PHE A 197 10.01 -3.39 1.90
CA PHE A 197 9.36 -4.05 3.02
C PHE A 197 8.81 -5.43 2.65
N GLU A 198 8.64 -6.26 3.65
CA GLU A 198 7.99 -7.55 3.49
C GLU A 198 6.45 -7.37 3.32
N PRO A 199 5.77 -8.19 2.55
CA PRO A 199 6.28 -9.41 1.89
C PRO A 199 6.97 -9.14 0.55
N LEU A 200 6.86 -7.95 -0.04
CA LEU A 200 7.32 -7.64 -1.39
C LEU A 200 8.82 -7.86 -1.58
N ASN A 201 9.63 -7.47 -0.57
CA ASN A 201 11.07 -7.67 -0.59
C ASN A 201 11.49 -9.16 -0.75
N SER A 202 10.65 -10.07 -0.25
CA SER A 202 10.93 -11.52 -0.23
C SER A 202 10.11 -12.32 -1.23
N TRP A 203 9.35 -11.69 -2.13
CA TRP A 203 8.68 -12.43 -3.19
C TRP A 203 9.68 -13.05 -4.17
N PRO A 204 9.47 -14.30 -4.62
CA PRO A 204 10.37 -14.96 -5.58
C PRO A 204 10.57 -14.14 -6.86
N ASP A 205 9.53 -13.49 -7.36
CA ASP A 205 9.61 -12.63 -8.54
C ASP A 205 10.49 -11.36 -8.32
N ASN A 206 10.72 -11.00 -7.06
CA ASN A 206 11.62 -9.91 -6.66
C ASN A 206 13.04 -10.41 -6.33
N ALA A 207 13.37 -11.68 -6.65
CA ALA A 207 14.67 -12.24 -6.37
C ALA A 207 15.81 -11.33 -6.89
N ASN A 208 16.78 -11.08 -6.01
CA ASN A 208 17.95 -10.24 -6.22
C ASN A 208 17.68 -8.72 -6.30
N LEU A 209 16.46 -8.21 -6.26
CA LEU A 209 16.20 -6.76 -6.24
C LEU A 209 16.66 -6.07 -4.94
N ASP A 210 16.87 -6.82 -3.88
CA ASP A 210 17.58 -6.38 -2.67
C ASP A 210 19.00 -5.88 -2.99
N LYS A 211 19.72 -6.53 -3.94
CA LYS A 211 21.03 -6.09 -4.43
C LYS A 211 20.92 -4.81 -5.26
N ALA A 212 19.88 -4.69 -6.09
CA ALA A 212 19.64 -3.47 -6.87
C ALA A 212 19.48 -2.25 -5.95
N ARG A 213 18.68 -2.37 -4.88
CA ARG A 213 18.55 -1.30 -3.87
C ARG A 213 19.84 -1.05 -3.10
N ARG A 214 20.60 -2.11 -2.78
CA ARG A 214 21.90 -1.97 -2.10
C ARG A 214 22.92 -1.22 -2.97
N LEU A 215 22.93 -1.46 -4.28
CA LEU A 215 23.77 -0.72 -5.23
C LEU A 215 23.44 0.78 -5.24
N LEU A 216 22.18 1.17 -5.05
CA LEU A 216 21.73 2.56 -5.02
C LEU A 216 22.04 3.30 -3.70
N TRP A 217 22.43 2.59 -2.64
CA TRP A 217 22.67 3.20 -1.33
C TRP A 217 23.63 4.39 -1.35
N PRO A 218 24.76 4.38 -2.08
CA PRO A 218 25.65 5.54 -2.15
C PRO A 218 24.95 6.81 -2.65
N ILE A 219 24.03 6.68 -3.60
CA ILE A 219 23.24 7.81 -4.13
C ILE A 219 22.23 8.26 -3.08
N LYS A 220 21.43 7.31 -2.53
CA LYS A 220 20.48 7.62 -1.47
C LYS A 220 21.14 8.29 -0.26
N SER A 221 22.33 7.81 0.13
CA SER A 221 23.11 8.40 1.22
C SER A 221 23.59 9.82 0.91
N LYS A 222 23.98 10.09 -0.35
CA LYS A 222 24.45 11.41 -0.80
C LYS A 222 23.33 12.46 -0.77
N TYR A 223 22.14 12.11 -1.25
CA TYR A 223 21.02 13.05 -1.38
C TYR A 223 20.04 13.01 -0.17
N GLY A 224 20.18 12.04 0.71
CA GLY A 224 19.45 11.94 1.98
C GLY A 224 17.94 12.06 1.84
N SER A 225 17.34 13.01 2.56
CA SER A 225 15.89 13.26 2.57
C SER A 225 15.37 14.05 1.36
N GLU A 226 16.27 14.61 0.54
CA GLU A 226 15.87 15.36 -0.65
C GLU A 226 15.29 14.45 -1.74
N ILE A 227 15.69 13.16 -1.81
CA ILE A 227 15.08 12.17 -2.68
C ILE A 227 14.64 10.94 -1.89
N SER A 228 13.37 10.58 -2.00
CA SER A 228 12.81 9.37 -1.42
C SER A 228 13.33 8.12 -2.12
N TRP A 229 13.25 6.95 -1.48
CA TRP A 229 13.47 5.68 -2.17
C TRP A 229 12.44 5.46 -3.28
N ALA A 230 11.18 5.84 -3.05
CA ALA A 230 10.12 5.72 -4.04
C ALA A 230 10.47 6.47 -5.34
N ASP A 231 10.87 7.73 -5.23
CA ASP A 231 11.27 8.53 -6.40
C ASP A 231 12.61 8.08 -6.99
N LEU A 232 13.59 7.69 -6.16
CA LEU A 232 14.89 7.21 -6.63
C LEU A 232 14.78 5.92 -7.45
N ILE A 233 13.94 4.98 -7.04
CA ILE A 233 13.71 3.72 -7.77
C ILE A 233 13.14 4.01 -9.16
N VAL A 234 12.10 4.85 -9.25
CA VAL A 234 11.47 5.20 -10.54
C VAL A 234 12.43 6.01 -11.42
N LEU A 235 13.11 7.00 -10.85
CA LEU A 235 14.10 7.80 -11.58
C LEU A 235 15.24 6.92 -12.12
N THR A 236 15.71 5.95 -11.34
CA THR A 236 16.74 5.01 -11.75
C THR A 236 16.31 4.17 -12.96
N GLY A 237 15.06 3.72 -12.99
CA GLY A 237 14.48 3.03 -14.16
C GLY A 237 14.48 3.91 -15.41
N ASN A 238 14.12 5.19 -15.28
CA ASN A 238 14.16 6.14 -16.38
C ASN A 238 15.60 6.38 -16.89
N VAL A 239 16.55 6.62 -15.97
CA VAL A 239 17.96 6.81 -16.34
C VAL A 239 18.52 5.56 -17.03
N ALA A 240 18.11 4.37 -16.59
CA ALA A 240 18.50 3.12 -17.23
C ALA A 240 18.02 3.06 -18.70
N LEU A 241 16.74 3.33 -18.94
CA LEU A 241 16.19 3.41 -20.30
C LEU A 241 16.93 4.44 -21.16
N GLU A 242 17.13 5.64 -20.63
CA GLU A 242 17.79 6.75 -21.35
C GLU A 242 19.26 6.44 -21.66
N SER A 243 19.99 5.82 -20.72
CA SER A 243 21.40 5.44 -20.92
C SER A 243 21.60 4.38 -21.98
N MET A 244 20.57 3.60 -22.26
CA MET A 244 20.55 2.57 -23.31
C MET A 244 19.90 3.04 -24.64
N GLY A 245 19.64 4.36 -24.74
CA GLY A 245 19.21 5.01 -25.98
C GLY A 245 17.70 5.18 -26.15
N PHE A 246 16.88 4.85 -25.15
CA PHE A 246 15.43 5.07 -25.18
C PHE A 246 15.07 6.46 -24.62
N LYS A 247 14.16 7.17 -25.29
CA LYS A 247 13.64 8.45 -24.81
C LYS A 247 12.40 8.24 -23.98
N THR A 248 12.49 8.44 -22.66
CA THR A 248 11.36 8.38 -21.75
C THR A 248 10.35 9.50 -22.00
N PHE A 249 9.09 9.30 -21.59
CA PHE A 249 8.04 10.33 -21.72
C PHE A 249 8.25 11.49 -20.74
N GLY A 250 8.88 11.22 -19.59
CA GLY A 250 9.22 12.16 -18.55
C GLY A 250 9.28 11.52 -17.18
N PHE A 251 9.42 12.38 -16.15
CA PHE A 251 9.48 11.98 -14.75
C PHE A 251 8.79 13.02 -13.87
N ALA A 252 8.00 12.55 -12.92
CA ALA A 252 7.48 13.37 -11.82
C ALA A 252 7.94 12.78 -10.48
N GLY A 253 8.51 13.60 -9.62
CA GLY A 253 8.76 13.31 -8.23
C GLY A 253 7.55 13.69 -7.37
N GLY A 254 7.66 13.45 -6.07
CA GLY A 254 6.64 13.78 -5.08
C GLY A 254 6.09 12.57 -4.32
N ARG A 255 6.64 11.37 -4.55
CA ARG A 255 6.34 10.15 -3.78
C ARG A 255 7.13 10.19 -2.46
N ALA A 256 6.44 10.43 -1.35
CA ALA A 256 7.08 10.30 -0.03
C ALA A 256 7.41 8.83 0.27
N ASP A 257 8.41 8.59 1.11
CA ASP A 257 8.71 7.25 1.62
C ASP A 257 7.76 6.88 2.77
N ASP A 258 7.33 5.63 2.78
CA ASP A 258 6.76 4.98 3.94
C ASP A 258 7.87 4.45 4.86
N TRP A 259 7.52 4.21 6.13
CA TRP A 259 8.47 3.74 7.16
C TRP A 259 8.11 2.38 7.74
N GLU A 260 7.01 1.82 7.25
CA GLU A 260 6.50 0.49 7.60
C GLU A 260 5.80 -0.15 6.40
N ALA A 261 5.62 -1.46 6.45
CA ALA A 261 4.91 -2.20 5.41
C ALA A 261 3.41 -1.88 5.43
N ASP A 262 2.82 -1.80 4.24
CA ASP A 262 1.36 -1.72 4.09
C ASP A 262 0.68 -3.01 4.55
N LEU A 263 -0.41 -2.88 5.30
CA LEU A 263 -1.31 -3.98 5.61
C LEU A 263 -2.25 -4.22 4.42
N VAL A 264 -1.79 -5.00 3.47
CA VAL A 264 -2.49 -5.29 2.21
C VAL A 264 -2.82 -6.77 2.11
N TYR A 265 -4.06 -7.09 1.72
CA TYR A 265 -4.42 -8.45 1.37
C TYR A 265 -3.83 -8.82 0.00
N TRP A 266 -2.76 -9.63 0.00
CA TRP A 266 -2.05 -10.06 -1.21
C TRP A 266 -2.55 -11.40 -1.78
N GLY A 267 -3.48 -12.05 -1.14
CA GLY A 267 -4.07 -13.32 -1.55
C GLY A 267 -4.17 -14.33 -0.41
N PRO A 268 -4.91 -15.44 -0.62
CA PRO A 268 -5.14 -16.45 0.40
C PRO A 268 -3.97 -17.43 0.57
N GLU A 269 -3.05 -17.48 -0.39
CA GLU A 269 -1.97 -18.47 -0.43
C GLU A 269 -0.97 -18.23 0.70
N LYS A 270 -0.54 -19.33 1.33
CA LYS A 270 0.52 -19.33 2.35
C LYS A 270 1.89 -19.74 1.80
N LYS A 271 1.93 -20.24 0.56
CA LYS A 271 3.17 -20.65 -0.12
C LYS A 271 3.45 -19.70 -1.28
N TRP A 272 4.72 -19.36 -1.45
CA TRP A 272 5.18 -18.62 -2.60
C TRP A 272 4.86 -19.37 -3.89
N LEU A 273 4.38 -18.64 -4.91
CA LEU A 273 3.88 -19.20 -6.17
C LEU A 273 2.66 -20.12 -5.98
N GLY A 274 1.92 -19.98 -4.90
CA GLY A 274 0.63 -20.62 -4.70
C GLY A 274 -0.38 -20.14 -5.74
N ASP A 275 -1.41 -20.95 -6.01
CA ASP A 275 -2.41 -20.71 -7.05
C ASP A 275 -3.85 -20.89 -6.49
N GLU A 276 -4.04 -20.52 -5.22
CA GLU A 276 -5.31 -20.71 -4.50
C GLU A 276 -6.32 -19.56 -4.72
N ARG A 277 -5.92 -18.50 -5.43
CA ARG A 277 -6.73 -17.28 -5.66
C ARG A 277 -7.76 -17.40 -6.76
N TYR A 278 -7.62 -18.45 -7.60
CA TYR A 278 -8.56 -18.69 -8.68
C TYR A 278 -9.78 -19.46 -8.20
N LYS A 279 -10.94 -19.05 -8.69
CA LYS A 279 -12.19 -19.81 -8.61
C LYS A 279 -12.51 -20.46 -9.95
N ASP A 280 -13.69 -21.04 -10.08
CA ASP A 280 -14.14 -21.76 -11.28
C ASP A 280 -13.77 -21.02 -12.58
N GLY A 281 -13.17 -21.74 -13.54
CA GLY A 281 -12.77 -21.19 -14.83
C GLY A 281 -11.59 -20.21 -14.82
N ARG A 282 -10.72 -20.23 -13.79
CA ARG A 282 -9.60 -19.31 -13.60
C ARG A 282 -10.04 -17.85 -13.45
N LYS A 283 -11.14 -17.61 -12.75
CA LYS A 283 -11.57 -16.26 -12.42
C LYS A 283 -10.77 -15.76 -11.20
N LEU A 284 -10.02 -14.68 -11.41
CA LEU A 284 -9.23 -14.05 -10.35
C LEU A 284 -10.12 -13.16 -9.46
N ASP A 285 -10.07 -13.37 -8.14
CA ASP A 285 -10.82 -12.57 -7.19
C ASP A 285 -10.34 -11.11 -7.13
N ASN A 286 -11.26 -10.19 -6.92
CA ASN A 286 -10.91 -8.83 -6.51
C ASN A 286 -10.55 -8.83 -5.01
N PRO A 287 -9.55 -8.00 -4.60
CA PRO A 287 -8.82 -6.98 -5.38
C PRO A 287 -7.51 -7.48 -6.00
N LEU A 288 -7.24 -8.79 -6.04
CA LEU A 288 -5.96 -9.37 -6.44
C LEU A 288 -5.58 -9.01 -7.89
N ALA A 289 -4.32 -8.60 -8.10
CA ALA A 289 -3.80 -8.24 -9.42
C ALA A 289 -2.90 -9.34 -10.01
N ALA A 290 -2.04 -9.97 -9.22
CA ALA A 290 -1.15 -11.02 -9.67
C ALA A 290 -1.86 -12.35 -9.84
N VAL A 291 -1.43 -13.16 -10.80
CA VAL A 291 -2.01 -14.48 -11.11
C VAL A 291 -1.63 -15.56 -10.12
N GLN A 292 -0.54 -15.39 -9.40
CA GLN A 292 -0.08 -16.28 -8.33
C GLN A 292 0.55 -15.47 -7.21
N MET A 293 0.56 -16.00 -5.99
CA MET A 293 1.27 -15.37 -4.90
C MET A 293 2.75 -15.20 -5.24
N GLY A 294 3.27 -13.97 -5.06
CA GLY A 294 4.67 -13.64 -5.30
C GLY A 294 5.06 -13.43 -6.76
N LEU A 295 4.12 -13.50 -7.70
CA LEU A 295 4.29 -13.00 -9.07
C LEU A 295 3.63 -11.63 -9.21
N ILE A 296 4.37 -10.67 -9.81
CA ILE A 296 3.84 -9.31 -10.01
C ILE A 296 2.88 -9.29 -11.20
N TYR A 297 3.11 -10.18 -12.19
CA TYR A 297 2.26 -10.27 -13.37
C TYR A 297 1.89 -11.72 -13.71
N VAL A 298 2.62 -12.45 -14.54
CA VAL A 298 2.22 -13.78 -15.02
C VAL A 298 3.35 -14.79 -14.99
N ASN A 299 3.01 -16.09 -14.92
CA ASN A 299 3.99 -17.14 -15.01
C ASN A 299 4.61 -17.20 -16.43
N PRO A 300 5.92 -16.97 -16.59
CA PRO A 300 6.58 -16.91 -17.89
C PRO A 300 6.58 -18.25 -18.65
N GLU A 301 6.41 -19.37 -17.94
CA GLU A 301 6.27 -20.68 -18.55
C GLU A 301 4.85 -20.97 -19.07
N GLY A 302 3.89 -20.10 -18.76
CA GLY A 302 2.46 -20.24 -18.99
C GLY A 302 1.70 -20.65 -17.74
N PRO A 303 0.34 -20.63 -17.76
CA PRO A 303 -0.49 -20.92 -16.61
C PRO A 303 -0.14 -22.27 -15.96
N ASN A 304 0.18 -22.23 -14.66
CA ASN A 304 0.63 -23.40 -13.88
C ASN A 304 1.89 -24.09 -14.46
N GLY A 305 2.75 -23.35 -15.16
CA GLY A 305 3.94 -23.90 -15.83
C GLY A 305 3.61 -24.69 -17.11
N ASN A 306 2.36 -24.63 -17.59
CA ASN A 306 1.97 -25.27 -18.85
C ASN A 306 2.21 -24.29 -20.04
N PRO A 307 3.02 -24.66 -21.05
CA PRO A 307 3.39 -23.79 -22.15
C PRO A 307 2.29 -23.65 -23.21
N ASP A 308 1.10 -23.20 -22.79
CA ASP A 308 -0.02 -22.81 -23.61
C ASP A 308 -0.05 -21.29 -23.79
N SER A 309 0.34 -20.81 -24.96
CA SER A 309 0.45 -19.39 -25.27
C SER A 309 -0.90 -18.65 -25.32
N LEU A 310 -1.99 -19.31 -25.72
CA LEU A 310 -3.32 -18.70 -25.72
C LEU A 310 -3.90 -18.59 -24.31
N ALA A 311 -3.66 -19.58 -23.45
CA ALA A 311 -4.01 -19.49 -22.05
C ALA A 311 -3.16 -18.42 -21.33
N ALA A 312 -1.86 -18.31 -21.68
CA ALA A 312 -0.99 -17.25 -21.17
C ALA A 312 -1.49 -15.84 -21.57
N ALA A 313 -1.99 -15.67 -22.80
CA ALA A 313 -2.55 -14.39 -23.25
C ALA A 313 -3.75 -13.94 -22.42
N LYS A 314 -4.58 -14.88 -21.94
CA LYS A 314 -5.71 -14.56 -21.02
C LYS A 314 -5.21 -14.07 -19.68
N ASP A 315 -4.24 -14.76 -19.08
CA ASP A 315 -3.65 -14.37 -17.79
C ASP A 315 -2.94 -13.01 -17.90
N ILE A 316 -2.23 -12.75 -19.02
CA ILE A 316 -1.59 -11.46 -19.31
C ILE A 316 -2.66 -10.36 -19.34
N ARG A 317 -3.72 -10.53 -20.12
CA ARG A 317 -4.78 -9.51 -20.28
C ARG A 317 -5.46 -9.22 -18.93
N GLU A 318 -5.81 -10.25 -18.16
CA GLU A 318 -6.42 -10.11 -16.84
C GLU A 318 -5.50 -9.33 -15.88
N THR A 319 -4.25 -9.72 -15.78
CA THR A 319 -3.28 -9.12 -14.84
C THR A 319 -2.94 -7.69 -15.23
N PHE A 320 -2.64 -7.43 -16.50
CA PHE A 320 -2.31 -6.07 -16.95
C PHE A 320 -3.51 -5.12 -16.88
N ALA A 321 -4.74 -5.60 -17.15
CA ALA A 321 -5.95 -4.81 -16.93
C ALA A 321 -6.11 -4.41 -15.45
N ARG A 322 -5.73 -5.29 -14.52
CA ARG A 322 -5.74 -4.99 -13.08
C ARG A 322 -4.64 -4.01 -12.65
N MET A 323 -3.61 -3.83 -13.47
CA MET A 323 -2.62 -2.74 -13.36
C MET A 323 -3.05 -1.48 -14.13
N ALA A 324 -4.29 -1.40 -14.60
CA ALA A 324 -4.86 -0.32 -15.41
C ALA A 324 -4.31 -0.22 -16.85
N MET A 325 -3.72 -1.30 -17.41
CA MET A 325 -3.19 -1.33 -18.77
C MET A 325 -4.18 -1.96 -19.75
N ASN A 326 -4.38 -1.33 -20.89
CA ASN A 326 -5.12 -1.92 -22.01
C ASN A 326 -4.20 -2.83 -22.86
N ASP A 327 -4.74 -3.48 -23.90
CA ASP A 327 -3.98 -4.40 -24.75
C ASP A 327 -2.80 -3.72 -25.46
N GLU A 328 -2.95 -2.46 -25.89
CA GLU A 328 -1.87 -1.70 -26.54
C GLU A 328 -0.73 -1.37 -25.57
N GLU A 329 -1.07 -0.85 -24.40
CA GLU A 329 -0.11 -0.58 -23.32
C GLU A 329 0.58 -1.87 -22.86
N THR A 330 -0.14 -2.98 -22.80
CA THR A 330 0.38 -4.31 -22.44
C THR A 330 1.43 -4.80 -23.41
N VAL A 331 1.11 -4.80 -24.72
CA VAL A 331 2.06 -5.20 -25.79
C VAL A 331 3.29 -4.28 -25.78
N ALA A 332 3.07 -2.95 -25.64
CA ALA A 332 4.15 -1.98 -25.60
C ALA A 332 5.10 -2.22 -24.41
N LEU A 333 4.54 -2.48 -23.23
CA LEU A 333 5.33 -2.74 -22.02
C LEU A 333 6.13 -4.04 -22.10
N ILE A 334 5.53 -5.14 -22.58
CA ILE A 334 6.22 -6.43 -22.71
C ILE A 334 7.32 -6.32 -23.76
N ALA A 335 7.01 -5.87 -24.97
CA ALA A 335 7.96 -5.76 -26.06
C ALA A 335 9.09 -4.76 -25.75
N GLY A 336 8.76 -3.63 -25.11
CA GLY A 336 9.73 -2.62 -24.68
C GLY A 336 10.64 -3.10 -23.57
N GLY A 337 10.07 -3.75 -22.53
CA GLY A 337 10.83 -4.30 -21.41
C GLY A 337 11.76 -5.43 -21.81
N HIS A 338 11.27 -6.40 -22.58
CA HIS A 338 12.06 -7.55 -23.04
C HIS A 338 13.07 -7.22 -24.15
N THR A 339 13.11 -5.98 -24.63
CA THR A 339 14.23 -5.49 -25.45
C THR A 339 15.56 -5.53 -24.66
N PHE A 340 15.50 -5.41 -23.32
CA PHE A 340 16.66 -5.23 -22.45
C PHE A 340 16.95 -6.46 -21.60
N GLY A 341 18.26 -6.70 -21.37
CA GLY A 341 18.75 -7.66 -20.41
C GLY A 341 18.55 -9.13 -20.78
N LYS A 342 18.52 -9.93 -19.75
CA LYS A 342 18.36 -11.39 -19.86
C LYS A 342 17.60 -11.97 -18.66
N ALA A 343 17.01 -13.15 -18.85
CA ALA A 343 16.57 -14.01 -17.77
C ALA A 343 17.75 -14.83 -17.20
N HIS A 344 17.66 -15.22 -15.91
CA HIS A 344 18.72 -15.94 -15.19
C HIS A 344 18.20 -17.29 -14.67
N GLY A 345 18.73 -18.36 -15.19
CA GLY A 345 18.32 -19.73 -14.89
C GLY A 345 19.44 -20.75 -15.17
N ASN A 346 20.70 -20.37 -14.92
CA ASN A 346 21.85 -21.25 -15.13
C ASN A 346 22.04 -22.33 -14.02
N GLY A 347 21.02 -22.54 -13.20
CA GLY A 347 21.00 -23.58 -12.18
C GLY A 347 19.59 -23.74 -11.59
N ASP A 348 19.35 -24.87 -10.96
CA ASP A 348 18.07 -25.21 -10.32
C ASP A 348 17.83 -24.33 -9.06
N PRO A 349 16.84 -23.42 -9.05
CA PRO A 349 16.58 -22.55 -7.90
C PRO A 349 16.34 -23.32 -6.60
N SER A 350 15.72 -24.51 -6.67
CA SER A 350 15.42 -25.33 -5.49
C SER A 350 16.67 -25.88 -4.80
N LYS A 351 17.78 -25.99 -5.53
CA LYS A 351 19.07 -26.48 -5.02
C LYS A 351 20.05 -25.36 -4.75
N CYS A 352 20.02 -24.32 -5.58
CA CYS A 352 21.05 -23.28 -5.62
C CYS A 352 20.69 -22.04 -4.83
N ALA A 353 19.42 -21.59 -4.88
CA ALA A 353 19.02 -20.36 -4.21
C ALA A 353 19.00 -20.52 -2.68
N GLY A 354 19.54 -19.51 -1.98
CA GLY A 354 19.43 -19.38 -0.54
C GLY A 354 18.05 -18.84 -0.12
N PRO A 355 17.85 -18.62 1.19
CA PRO A 355 16.59 -18.11 1.70
C PRO A 355 16.30 -16.68 1.17
N ALA A 356 15.01 -16.33 1.12
CA ALA A 356 14.56 -14.97 0.85
C ALA A 356 15.06 -13.99 1.94
N PRO A 357 15.11 -12.68 1.69
CA PRO A 357 15.60 -11.70 2.67
C PRO A 357 14.97 -11.82 4.08
N ALA A 358 13.65 -12.05 4.17
CA ALA A 358 12.96 -12.23 5.45
C ALA A 358 13.37 -13.49 6.23
N ALA A 359 13.89 -14.51 5.54
CA ALA A 359 14.31 -15.78 6.12
C ALA A 359 15.84 -15.93 6.18
N ALA A 360 16.60 -14.96 5.71
CA ALA A 360 18.06 -14.94 5.77
C ALA A 360 18.55 -14.61 7.18
N GLY A 361 19.78 -15.05 7.52
CA GLY A 361 20.38 -14.73 8.81
C GLY A 361 20.67 -13.24 8.97
N ILE A 362 20.76 -12.79 10.21
CA ILE A 362 21.01 -11.39 10.54
C ILE A 362 22.37 -10.90 9.99
N GLU A 363 23.34 -11.78 9.83
CA GLU A 363 24.64 -11.52 9.25
C GLU A 363 24.58 -11.14 7.77
N GLU A 364 23.52 -11.52 7.05
CA GLU A 364 23.32 -11.16 5.66
C GLU A 364 22.78 -9.71 5.48
N GLN A 365 22.45 -9.03 6.59
CA GLN A 365 22.09 -7.61 6.63
C GLN A 365 20.98 -7.23 5.64
N GLY A 366 19.92 -8.07 5.58
CA GLY A 366 18.75 -7.86 4.71
C GLY A 366 18.97 -8.25 3.24
N LEU A 367 20.07 -8.93 2.91
CA LEU A 367 20.29 -9.56 1.61
C LEU A 367 19.90 -11.04 1.67
N GLY A 368 19.03 -11.44 0.76
CA GLY A 368 18.64 -12.84 0.60
C GLY A 368 19.11 -13.45 -0.70
N TRP A 369 18.52 -14.60 -1.09
CA TRP A 369 18.71 -15.24 -2.38
C TRP A 369 20.16 -15.60 -2.69
N LYS A 370 21.00 -15.78 -1.66
CA LYS A 370 22.41 -16.12 -1.82
C LYS A 370 22.54 -17.44 -2.59
N ASN A 371 23.12 -17.37 -3.78
CA ASN A 371 23.29 -18.54 -4.62
C ASN A 371 24.46 -19.38 -4.12
N LYS A 372 24.24 -20.71 -3.99
CA LYS A 372 25.24 -21.71 -3.53
C LYS A 372 25.95 -22.41 -4.68
N CYS A 373 25.50 -22.21 -5.92
CA CYS A 373 26.04 -22.85 -7.11
C CYS A 373 27.03 -21.92 -7.80
N GLY A 374 28.12 -22.49 -8.33
CA GLY A 374 29.15 -21.74 -9.00
C GLY A 374 29.75 -20.65 -8.11
N LYS A 375 29.89 -19.43 -8.65
CA LYS A 375 30.36 -18.24 -7.93
C LYS A 375 29.26 -17.53 -7.12
N GLY A 376 28.02 -17.94 -7.29
CA GLY A 376 26.86 -17.33 -6.62
C GLY A 376 26.37 -16.02 -7.22
N ASN A 377 27.05 -15.46 -8.21
CA ASN A 377 26.71 -14.22 -8.91
C ASN A 377 27.22 -14.25 -10.36
N GLY A 378 27.05 -13.18 -11.11
CA GLY A 378 27.42 -13.08 -12.51
C GLY A 378 26.72 -14.16 -13.34
N VAL A 379 27.47 -15.00 -14.05
CA VAL A 379 26.93 -16.09 -14.87
C VAL A 379 26.09 -17.09 -14.06
N ASP A 380 26.33 -17.22 -12.77
CA ASP A 380 25.62 -18.13 -11.87
C ASP A 380 24.43 -17.47 -11.18
N THR A 381 24.06 -16.24 -11.54
CA THR A 381 22.86 -15.56 -11.00
C THR A 381 21.60 -16.37 -11.36
N ILE A 382 20.67 -16.48 -10.39
CA ILE A 382 19.40 -17.19 -10.55
C ILE A 382 18.26 -16.26 -10.17
N THR A 383 17.22 -16.19 -11.00
CA THR A 383 15.96 -15.50 -10.73
C THR A 383 14.76 -16.40 -11.09
N SER A 384 14.28 -16.36 -12.33
CA SER A 384 13.07 -17.05 -12.80
C SER A 384 13.27 -18.52 -13.19
N GLY A 385 14.50 -18.97 -13.33
CA GLY A 385 14.82 -20.28 -13.86
C GLY A 385 14.88 -20.36 -15.40
N LEU A 386 14.37 -19.36 -16.14
CA LEU A 386 14.64 -19.22 -17.58
C LEU A 386 16.01 -18.61 -17.79
N GLU A 387 16.66 -18.93 -18.92
CA GLU A 387 18.04 -18.49 -19.20
C GLU A 387 18.19 -17.96 -20.62
N GLY A 388 18.68 -16.71 -20.73
CA GLY A 388 19.04 -16.09 -22.01
C GLY A 388 18.40 -14.72 -22.23
N ALA A 389 18.75 -14.08 -23.34
CA ALA A 389 18.23 -12.77 -23.74
C ALA A 389 17.38 -12.87 -25.02
N TRP A 390 16.51 -11.88 -25.25
CA TRP A 390 15.58 -11.84 -26.38
C TRP A 390 16.19 -11.20 -27.63
N THR A 391 17.23 -10.38 -27.44
CA THR A 391 17.78 -9.51 -28.49
C THR A 391 19.29 -9.68 -28.62
N MET A 392 19.84 -9.27 -29.77
CA MET A 392 21.28 -9.28 -30.03
C MET A 392 22.04 -8.14 -29.34
N ASP A 393 21.33 -7.09 -28.91
CA ASP A 393 21.86 -5.93 -28.21
C ASP A 393 21.15 -5.69 -26.86
N PRO A 394 21.30 -6.58 -25.86
CA PRO A 394 20.50 -6.52 -24.61
C PRO A 394 20.71 -5.27 -23.75
N ALA A 395 21.73 -4.45 -24.05
CA ALA A 395 22.04 -3.20 -23.36
C ALA A 395 21.74 -1.94 -24.22
N LYS A 396 20.91 -2.07 -25.27
CA LYS A 396 20.53 -0.97 -26.14
C LYS A 396 19.05 -1.03 -26.51
N TRP A 397 18.41 0.12 -26.67
CA TRP A 397 17.10 0.22 -27.28
C TRP A 397 17.15 -0.17 -28.75
N THR A 398 16.37 -1.18 -29.13
CA THR A 398 16.25 -1.65 -30.52
C THR A 398 14.83 -2.20 -30.74
N HIS A 399 14.44 -2.45 -31.99
CA HIS A 399 13.19 -3.13 -32.35
C HIS A 399 13.37 -4.65 -32.55
N GLN A 400 14.52 -5.19 -32.14
CA GLN A 400 14.89 -6.59 -32.38
C GLN A 400 13.94 -7.59 -31.70
N TYR A 401 13.35 -7.24 -30.55
CA TYR A 401 12.39 -8.12 -29.89
C TYR A 401 11.22 -8.49 -30.80
N LEU A 402 10.54 -7.50 -31.38
CA LEU A 402 9.43 -7.73 -32.31
C LEU A 402 9.90 -8.37 -33.61
N THR A 403 11.05 -7.94 -34.12
CA THR A 403 11.65 -8.56 -35.33
C THR A 403 11.89 -10.04 -35.10
N ASN A 404 12.54 -10.41 -33.98
CA ASN A 404 12.83 -11.81 -33.66
C ASN A 404 11.56 -12.63 -33.45
N LEU A 405 10.57 -12.08 -32.72
CA LEU A 405 9.31 -12.75 -32.44
C LEU A 405 8.60 -13.22 -33.74
N PHE A 406 8.59 -12.36 -34.78
CA PHE A 406 7.89 -12.64 -36.04
C PHE A 406 8.77 -13.29 -37.11
N THR A 407 10.09 -13.11 -37.08
CA THR A 407 11.00 -13.69 -38.09
C THR A 407 11.20 -15.19 -37.90
N TYR A 408 11.33 -15.65 -36.66
CA TYR A 408 11.68 -17.04 -36.39
C TYR A 408 10.46 -17.94 -36.17
N GLU A 409 10.62 -19.21 -36.57
CA GLU A 409 9.82 -20.32 -36.05
C GLU A 409 10.38 -20.74 -34.66
N TRP A 410 9.53 -20.72 -33.64
CA TRP A 410 9.95 -20.97 -32.26
C TRP A 410 9.62 -22.41 -31.84
N VAL A 411 10.59 -23.08 -31.25
CA VAL A 411 10.47 -24.44 -30.72
C VAL A 411 10.76 -24.48 -29.22
N LYS A 412 10.04 -25.33 -28.50
CA LYS A 412 10.20 -25.49 -27.04
C LYS A 412 11.54 -26.12 -26.70
N THR A 413 12.18 -25.62 -25.66
CA THR A 413 13.38 -26.19 -25.06
C THR A 413 13.32 -26.07 -23.54
N LYS A 414 14.34 -26.58 -22.85
CA LYS A 414 14.53 -26.42 -21.42
C LYS A 414 15.75 -25.55 -21.14
N SER A 415 15.63 -24.63 -20.18
CA SER A 415 16.77 -23.93 -19.59
C SER A 415 17.67 -24.88 -18.80
N PRO A 416 18.88 -24.49 -18.40
CA PRO A 416 19.71 -25.29 -17.47
C PRO A 416 19.02 -25.60 -16.14
N ALA A 417 18.12 -24.72 -15.67
CA ALA A 417 17.30 -24.93 -14.47
C ALA A 417 16.10 -25.87 -14.70
N GLY A 418 15.81 -26.25 -15.94
CA GLY A 418 14.69 -27.12 -16.32
C GLY A 418 13.39 -26.39 -16.64
N ALA A 419 13.37 -25.03 -16.60
CA ALA A 419 12.20 -24.27 -16.97
C ALA A 419 11.96 -24.30 -18.49
N THR A 420 10.68 -24.22 -18.90
CA THR A 420 10.30 -24.23 -20.31
C THR A 420 10.51 -22.84 -20.93
N GLN A 421 11.27 -22.79 -22.01
CA GLN A 421 11.49 -21.61 -22.82
C GLN A 421 11.48 -21.97 -24.31
N TRP A 422 11.59 -21.00 -25.19
CA TRP A 422 11.52 -21.18 -26.63
C TRP A 422 12.79 -20.63 -27.29
N ILE A 423 13.31 -21.34 -28.29
CA ILE A 423 14.44 -20.92 -29.12
C ILE A 423 14.04 -20.98 -30.61
N PRO A 424 14.75 -20.23 -31.50
CA PRO A 424 14.56 -20.42 -32.93
C PRO A 424 14.86 -21.86 -33.35
N LYS A 425 14.08 -22.38 -34.27
CA LYS A 425 14.30 -23.67 -34.92
C LYS A 425 15.51 -23.66 -35.86
N ASP A 426 15.83 -22.47 -36.36
CA ASP A 426 16.91 -22.26 -37.34
C ASP A 426 18.27 -22.20 -36.65
N ASP A 427 19.19 -23.10 -37.01
CA ASP A 427 20.56 -23.15 -36.48
C ASP A 427 21.36 -21.87 -36.81
N ALA A 428 21.00 -21.10 -37.86
CA ALA A 428 21.64 -19.82 -38.14
C ALA A 428 21.46 -18.78 -36.99
N ALA A 429 20.44 -18.95 -36.17
CA ALA A 429 20.21 -18.10 -35.00
C ALA A 429 20.97 -18.53 -33.74
N ALA A 430 21.69 -19.65 -33.76
CA ALA A 430 22.32 -20.26 -32.56
C ALA A 430 23.36 -19.36 -31.85
N ASN A 431 24.00 -18.45 -32.58
CA ASN A 431 25.12 -17.63 -32.10
C ASN A 431 24.90 -16.12 -32.29
N LEU A 432 23.70 -15.62 -32.14
CA LEU A 432 23.37 -14.20 -32.38
C LEU A 432 23.54 -13.30 -31.15
N VAL A 433 23.19 -13.81 -29.96
CA VAL A 433 23.17 -13.05 -28.70
C VAL A 433 24.51 -13.17 -27.98
N PRO A 434 25.18 -12.08 -27.56
CA PRO A 434 26.41 -12.16 -26.76
C PRO A 434 26.13 -12.77 -25.38
N ASP A 435 27.13 -13.46 -24.82
CA ASP A 435 27.08 -13.82 -23.40
C ASP A 435 27.24 -12.57 -22.52
N ALA A 436 26.64 -12.58 -21.36
CA ALA A 436 26.62 -11.41 -20.45
C ALA A 436 28.00 -11.17 -19.79
N HIS A 437 28.82 -12.21 -19.62
CA HIS A 437 30.06 -12.19 -18.85
C HIS A 437 31.26 -12.75 -19.61
N ASP A 438 31.06 -13.41 -20.76
CA ASP A 438 32.11 -14.04 -21.57
C ASP A 438 32.04 -13.51 -23.01
N LYS A 439 33.00 -12.70 -23.43
CA LYS A 439 33.04 -12.04 -24.75
C LYS A 439 33.14 -13.02 -25.92
N ASP A 440 33.65 -14.23 -25.66
CA ASP A 440 33.92 -15.24 -26.69
C ASP A 440 32.73 -16.18 -26.88
N LYS A 441 31.72 -16.13 -26.00
CA LYS A 441 30.52 -16.93 -26.08
C LYS A 441 29.33 -16.17 -26.67
N ARG A 442 28.51 -16.91 -27.38
CA ARG A 442 27.25 -16.42 -27.95
C ARG A 442 26.17 -17.49 -27.83
N HIS A 443 24.94 -17.04 -27.87
CA HIS A 443 23.75 -17.87 -27.66
C HIS A 443 22.67 -17.57 -28.71
N ALA A 444 21.69 -18.45 -28.81
CA ALA A 444 20.44 -18.15 -29.50
C ALA A 444 19.60 -17.13 -28.69
N PRO A 445 18.79 -16.28 -29.32
CA PRO A 445 17.77 -15.54 -28.62
C PRO A 445 16.71 -16.47 -28.04
N ILE A 446 16.09 -16.07 -26.96
CA ILE A 446 15.00 -16.83 -26.34
C ILE A 446 13.68 -16.10 -26.41
N MET A 447 12.58 -16.85 -26.26
CA MET A 447 11.26 -16.33 -25.92
C MET A 447 10.67 -17.13 -24.77
N MET A 448 9.84 -16.47 -23.97
CA MET A 448 9.01 -17.09 -22.94
C MET A 448 7.67 -17.53 -23.57
N THR A 449 6.92 -18.39 -22.92
CA THR A 449 5.55 -18.72 -23.37
C THR A 449 4.66 -17.47 -23.40
N THR A 450 4.89 -16.55 -22.50
CA THR A 450 4.21 -15.23 -22.46
C THR A 450 4.61 -14.30 -23.62
N ASP A 451 5.82 -14.43 -24.18
CA ASP A 451 6.20 -13.71 -25.40
C ASP A 451 5.50 -14.29 -26.64
N ILE A 452 5.48 -15.63 -26.72
CA ILE A 452 4.78 -16.32 -27.82
C ILE A 452 3.27 -15.98 -27.80
N ALA A 453 2.70 -15.67 -26.65
CA ALA A 453 1.32 -15.21 -26.51
C ALA A 453 1.04 -13.95 -27.34
N LEU A 454 1.99 -13.02 -27.49
CA LEU A 454 1.84 -11.81 -28.29
C LEU A 454 1.74 -12.10 -29.80
N LYS A 455 2.23 -13.26 -30.24
CA LYS A 455 2.11 -13.75 -31.62
C LYS A 455 0.88 -14.65 -31.79
N ALA A 456 0.44 -15.34 -30.73
CA ALA A 456 -0.62 -16.33 -30.80
C ALA A 456 -2.03 -15.76 -30.61
N ASP A 457 -2.20 -14.72 -29.76
CA ASP A 457 -3.48 -14.06 -29.53
C ASP A 457 -3.77 -13.05 -30.65
N PRO A 458 -4.92 -13.15 -31.36
CA PRO A 458 -5.17 -12.30 -32.52
C PRO A 458 -5.25 -10.80 -32.26
N ALA A 459 -5.63 -10.38 -31.03
CA ALA A 459 -5.66 -8.96 -30.65
C ALA A 459 -4.24 -8.44 -30.41
N TYR A 460 -3.43 -9.17 -29.66
CA TYR A 460 -2.03 -8.84 -29.43
C TYR A 460 -1.20 -8.90 -30.71
N GLU A 461 -1.41 -9.90 -31.56
CA GLU A 461 -0.70 -10.04 -32.83
C GLU A 461 -0.88 -8.80 -33.73
N ARG A 462 -2.12 -8.31 -33.88
CA ARG A 462 -2.40 -7.07 -34.63
C ARG A 462 -1.62 -5.87 -34.11
N ILE A 463 -1.59 -5.70 -32.80
CA ILE A 463 -0.88 -4.59 -32.14
C ILE A 463 0.64 -4.78 -32.32
N ALA A 464 1.16 -5.96 -32.07
CA ALA A 464 2.59 -6.27 -32.18
C ALA A 464 3.10 -6.11 -33.63
N LYS A 465 2.34 -6.53 -34.63
CA LYS A 465 2.66 -6.30 -36.07
C LYS A 465 2.61 -4.82 -36.44
N ARG A 466 1.60 -4.07 -35.97
CA ARG A 466 1.54 -2.62 -36.15
C ARG A 466 2.78 -1.92 -35.60
N PHE A 467 3.22 -2.31 -34.39
CA PHE A 467 4.43 -1.79 -33.77
C PHE A 467 5.71 -2.19 -34.50
N LEU A 468 5.76 -3.42 -35.04
CA LEU A 468 6.88 -3.85 -35.88
C LEU A 468 6.99 -2.99 -37.15
N ASP A 469 5.86 -2.73 -37.82
CA ASP A 469 5.79 -1.93 -39.05
C ASP A 469 5.98 -0.42 -38.78
N ASN A 470 5.70 0.06 -37.55
CA ASN A 470 5.73 1.47 -37.14
C ASN A 470 6.58 1.70 -35.90
N PRO A 471 7.91 1.61 -35.96
CA PRO A 471 8.82 1.70 -34.80
C PRO A 471 8.64 2.96 -33.95
N LYS A 472 8.34 4.11 -34.56
CA LYS A 472 8.12 5.37 -33.81
C LYS A 472 6.83 5.37 -33.01
N GLU A 473 5.81 4.68 -33.49
CA GLU A 473 4.55 4.48 -32.77
C GLU A 473 4.80 3.59 -31.53
N PHE A 474 5.57 2.52 -31.71
CA PHE A 474 5.99 1.65 -30.63
C PHE A 474 6.80 2.40 -29.56
N GLU A 475 7.78 3.22 -29.96
CA GLU A 475 8.55 4.05 -29.03
C GLU A 475 7.65 4.95 -28.17
N LEU A 476 6.68 5.63 -28.81
CA LEU A 476 5.77 6.52 -28.11
C LEU A 476 4.80 5.74 -27.20
N ALA A 477 4.28 4.61 -27.68
CA ALA A 477 3.39 3.75 -26.89
C ALA A 477 4.11 3.22 -25.64
N PHE A 478 5.34 2.72 -25.80
CA PHE A 478 6.14 2.24 -24.66
C PHE A 478 6.49 3.38 -23.69
N ALA A 479 6.87 4.56 -24.20
CA ALA A 479 7.19 5.71 -23.33
C ALA A 479 5.99 6.15 -22.49
N LYS A 480 4.78 6.21 -23.08
CA LYS A 480 3.54 6.57 -22.35
C LYS A 480 3.09 5.46 -21.40
N ALA A 481 3.19 4.19 -21.81
CA ALA A 481 2.83 3.06 -20.95
C ALA A 481 3.77 2.93 -19.74
N TRP A 482 5.08 3.11 -19.93
CA TRP A 482 6.06 3.16 -18.85
C TRP A 482 5.79 4.31 -17.89
N PHE A 483 5.47 5.50 -18.40
CA PHE A 483 5.11 6.64 -17.58
C PHE A 483 3.82 6.35 -16.79
N LYS A 484 2.80 5.78 -17.41
CA LYS A 484 1.56 5.37 -16.74
C LYS A 484 1.84 4.34 -15.64
N LEU A 485 2.59 3.28 -15.94
CA LEU A 485 2.96 2.22 -14.99
C LEU A 485 3.58 2.82 -13.72
N THR A 486 4.52 3.72 -13.88
CA THR A 486 5.32 4.28 -12.76
C THR A 486 4.68 5.49 -12.07
N HIS A 487 3.58 6.05 -12.58
CA HIS A 487 2.93 7.26 -12.05
C HIS A 487 1.43 7.10 -11.77
N ARG A 488 0.84 5.92 -12.07
CA ARG A 488 -0.60 5.70 -11.97
C ARG A 488 -1.15 5.89 -10.57
N ASP A 489 -0.37 5.57 -9.55
CA ASP A 489 -0.68 5.64 -8.12
C ASP A 489 -0.39 7.01 -7.47
N MET A 490 0.08 7.99 -8.25
CA MET A 490 0.38 9.33 -7.72
C MET A 490 -0.83 10.27 -7.63
N GLY A 491 -1.97 9.90 -8.21
CA GLY A 491 -3.14 10.78 -8.32
C GLY A 491 -2.98 11.90 -9.36
N PRO A 492 -3.66 13.04 -9.18
CA PRO A 492 -3.70 14.09 -10.17
C PRO A 492 -2.36 14.82 -10.32
N ARG A 493 -2.18 15.42 -11.51
CA ARG A 493 -0.96 16.16 -11.89
C ARG A 493 -0.55 17.27 -10.90
N THR A 494 -1.47 17.83 -10.14
CA THR A 494 -1.17 18.83 -9.11
C THR A 494 -0.23 18.32 -7.99
N ARG A 495 -0.10 17.02 -7.87
CA ARG A 495 0.85 16.37 -6.95
C ARG A 495 2.26 16.20 -7.53
N TYR A 496 2.43 16.37 -8.85
CA TYR A 496 3.69 16.12 -9.54
C TYR A 496 4.67 17.24 -9.30
N VAL A 497 5.92 16.88 -8.97
CA VAL A 497 7.00 17.84 -8.67
C VAL A 497 8.19 17.57 -9.57
N GLY A 498 8.87 18.62 -10.02
CA GLY A 498 10.11 18.52 -10.79
C GLY A 498 10.04 19.18 -12.16
N THR A 499 11.20 19.25 -12.79
CA THR A 499 11.41 19.94 -14.09
C THR A 499 11.16 19.05 -15.30
N GLU A 500 11.07 17.73 -15.09
CA GLU A 500 10.86 16.73 -16.16
C GLU A 500 9.41 16.25 -16.24
N VAL A 501 8.48 16.90 -15.52
CA VAL A 501 7.03 16.61 -15.61
C VAL A 501 6.54 16.87 -17.03
N PRO A 502 5.93 15.89 -17.72
CA PRO A 502 5.43 16.07 -19.07
C PRO A 502 4.43 17.22 -19.19
N LYS A 503 4.47 17.98 -20.27
CA LYS A 503 3.49 19.04 -20.54
C LYS A 503 2.14 18.48 -20.93
N GLU A 504 2.11 17.38 -21.66
CA GLU A 504 0.91 16.68 -22.05
C GLU A 504 0.18 16.15 -20.80
N VAL A 505 -1.12 16.39 -20.72
CA VAL A 505 -1.99 15.87 -19.68
C VAL A 505 -2.70 14.63 -20.22
N LEU A 506 -2.52 13.50 -19.59
CA LEU A 506 -3.13 12.24 -20.00
C LEU A 506 -4.47 12.03 -19.30
N ILE A 507 -5.45 11.44 -19.97
CA ILE A 507 -6.82 11.30 -19.45
C ILE A 507 -6.86 10.53 -18.12
N TRP A 508 -6.01 9.53 -17.95
CA TRP A 508 -5.93 8.71 -16.73
C TRP A 508 -5.38 9.48 -15.50
N GLN A 509 -4.87 10.70 -15.68
CA GLN A 509 -4.43 11.59 -14.58
C GLN A 509 -5.60 12.35 -13.95
N ASP A 510 -6.84 12.04 -14.34
CA ASP A 510 -8.07 12.63 -13.84
C ASP A 510 -8.07 14.17 -13.90
N PRO A 511 -7.85 14.76 -15.10
CA PRO A 511 -7.60 16.20 -15.23
C PRO A 511 -8.76 17.05 -14.74
N ILE A 512 -8.42 18.15 -14.07
CA ILE A 512 -9.35 19.16 -13.58
C ILE A 512 -8.89 20.52 -14.14
N PRO A 513 -9.80 21.41 -14.61
CA PRO A 513 -9.45 22.73 -15.07
C PRO A 513 -8.73 23.54 -13.98
N GLU A 514 -7.77 24.36 -14.38
CA GLU A 514 -7.15 25.32 -13.47
C GLU A 514 -8.12 26.46 -13.10
N VAL A 515 -7.95 27.01 -11.91
CA VAL A 515 -8.73 28.18 -11.46
C VAL A 515 -8.40 29.39 -12.34
N ASN A 516 -9.36 29.88 -13.11
CA ASN A 516 -9.23 31.00 -14.06
C ASN A 516 -10.06 32.21 -13.71
N HIS A 517 -10.55 32.32 -12.48
CA HIS A 517 -11.42 33.38 -11.99
C HIS A 517 -11.08 33.77 -10.54
N LYS A 518 -11.61 34.87 -10.07
CA LYS A 518 -11.48 35.24 -8.67
C LYS A 518 -12.36 34.35 -7.80
N LEU A 519 -11.79 33.87 -6.72
CA LEU A 519 -12.49 33.03 -5.76
C LEU A 519 -13.48 33.87 -4.92
N ILE A 520 -14.50 33.21 -4.40
CA ILE A 520 -15.45 33.75 -3.42
C ILE A 520 -14.76 34.00 -2.09
N ASP A 521 -15.23 35.01 -1.36
CA ASP A 521 -14.75 35.33 -0.01
C ASP A 521 -15.72 34.86 1.08
N ALA A 522 -15.41 35.18 2.34
CA ALA A 522 -16.23 34.79 3.48
C ALA A 522 -17.66 35.38 3.43
N LYS A 523 -17.84 36.57 2.87
CA LYS A 523 -19.17 37.20 2.74
C LYS A 523 -19.99 36.49 1.67
N ASP A 524 -19.39 36.15 0.55
CA ASP A 524 -20.05 35.38 -0.51
C ASP A 524 -20.42 33.98 -0.01
N THR A 525 -19.55 33.36 0.76
CA THR A 525 -19.80 32.04 1.40
C THR A 525 -21.07 32.07 2.24
N GLU A 526 -21.26 33.09 3.09
CA GLU A 526 -22.47 33.22 3.91
C GLU A 526 -23.73 33.51 3.07
N VAL A 527 -23.60 34.32 2.00
CA VAL A 527 -24.69 34.55 1.06
C VAL A 527 -25.11 33.25 0.37
N LEU A 528 -24.16 32.47 -0.10
CA LEU A 528 -24.43 31.20 -0.77
C LEU A 528 -25.03 30.15 0.18
N LYS A 529 -24.52 30.02 1.42
CA LYS A 529 -25.13 29.13 2.45
C LYS A 529 -26.61 29.52 2.66
N ASN A 530 -26.92 30.81 2.80
CA ASN A 530 -28.29 31.25 2.98
C ASN A 530 -29.19 30.97 1.76
N LYS A 531 -28.66 31.08 0.52
CA LYS A 531 -29.40 30.70 -0.69
C LYS A 531 -29.68 29.21 -0.74
N ILE A 532 -28.66 28.37 -0.45
CA ILE A 532 -28.79 26.91 -0.41
C ILE A 532 -29.84 26.47 0.63
N LEU A 533 -29.79 27.00 1.85
CA LEU A 533 -30.76 26.67 2.91
C LEU A 533 -32.19 27.14 2.63
N LYS A 534 -32.37 28.12 1.72
CA LYS A 534 -33.68 28.64 1.27
C LYS A 534 -34.16 27.96 -0.02
N SER A 535 -33.39 27.08 -0.66
CA SER A 535 -33.78 26.44 -1.92
C SER A 535 -34.86 25.34 -1.78
N GLY A 536 -35.18 24.97 -0.55
CA GLY A 536 -36.08 23.84 -0.25
C GLY A 536 -35.37 22.50 -0.11
N LEU A 537 -34.05 22.44 -0.31
CA LEU A 537 -33.24 21.25 -0.03
C LEU A 537 -33.12 21.03 1.48
N THR A 538 -33.30 19.78 1.91
CA THR A 538 -33.14 19.39 3.31
C THR A 538 -31.67 19.17 3.69
N ALA A 539 -31.34 19.25 4.98
CA ALA A 539 -30.01 18.93 5.47
C ALA A 539 -29.57 17.49 5.08
N PRO A 540 -30.40 16.43 5.20
CA PRO A 540 -30.02 15.09 4.70
C PRO A 540 -29.65 15.05 3.20
N GLU A 541 -30.45 15.68 2.31
CA GLU A 541 -30.15 15.72 0.86
C GLU A 541 -28.80 16.41 0.58
N LEU A 542 -28.53 17.53 1.23
CA LEU A 542 -27.26 18.26 1.10
C LEU A 542 -26.07 17.43 1.61
N VAL A 543 -26.24 16.77 2.75
CA VAL A 543 -25.19 15.92 3.36
C VAL A 543 -24.90 14.70 2.49
N ARG A 544 -25.94 13.98 2.00
CA ARG A 544 -25.76 12.83 1.11
C ARG A 544 -25.04 13.21 -0.19
N THR A 545 -25.43 14.33 -0.80
CA THR A 545 -24.81 14.81 -2.04
C THR A 545 -23.34 15.18 -1.84
N ALA A 546 -22.99 15.89 -0.77
CA ALA A 546 -21.60 16.25 -0.48
C ALA A 546 -20.76 15.01 -0.13
N TRP A 547 -21.31 14.07 0.63
CA TRP A 547 -20.63 12.80 0.92
C TRP A 547 -20.43 11.98 -0.35
N ALA A 548 -21.43 11.83 -1.21
CA ALA A 548 -21.33 11.14 -2.49
C ALA A 548 -20.18 11.69 -3.34
N SER A 549 -20.04 13.03 -3.39
CA SER A 549 -18.98 13.69 -4.14
C SER A 549 -17.58 13.46 -3.55
N ALA A 550 -17.43 13.59 -2.22
CA ALA A 550 -16.12 13.55 -1.57
C ALA A 550 -15.64 12.13 -1.26
N ALA A 551 -16.58 11.22 -0.89
CA ALA A 551 -16.23 9.91 -0.42
C ALA A 551 -15.91 8.89 -1.53
N SER A 552 -15.88 9.30 -2.81
CA SER A 552 -15.25 8.51 -3.88
C SER A 552 -13.72 8.50 -3.78
N PHE A 553 -13.12 9.39 -3.00
CA PHE A 553 -11.67 9.50 -2.82
C PHE A 553 -11.04 8.21 -2.27
N ARG A 554 -9.86 7.89 -2.80
CA ARG A 554 -8.99 6.79 -2.32
C ARG A 554 -7.61 7.35 -1.98
N GLY A 555 -7.21 7.29 -0.71
CA GLY A 555 -5.88 7.66 -0.25
C GLY A 555 -4.76 6.73 -0.75
N THR A 556 -5.12 5.55 -1.22
CA THR A 556 -4.19 4.53 -1.74
C THR A 556 -3.57 4.91 -3.07
N ASP A 557 -4.31 5.58 -3.96
CA ASP A 557 -3.82 6.09 -5.26
C ASP A 557 -4.20 7.55 -5.53
N MET A 558 -4.73 8.24 -4.52
CA MET A 558 -5.05 9.68 -4.56
C MET A 558 -6.08 10.06 -5.64
N ARG A 559 -6.98 9.15 -6.00
CA ARG A 559 -8.04 9.34 -7.01
C ARG A 559 -9.39 9.60 -6.38
N GLY A 560 -10.32 10.15 -7.16
CA GLY A 560 -11.66 10.50 -6.70
C GLY A 560 -11.70 11.81 -5.90
N GLY A 561 -12.80 12.04 -5.18
CA GLY A 561 -12.99 13.22 -4.34
C GLY A 561 -13.90 14.30 -4.95
N ALA A 562 -14.14 15.34 -4.20
CA ALA A 562 -15.14 16.37 -4.54
C ALA A 562 -14.69 17.34 -5.66
N ASN A 563 -13.37 17.49 -5.88
CA ASN A 563 -12.83 18.38 -6.89
C ASN A 563 -13.09 17.81 -8.29
N GLY A 564 -13.68 18.60 -9.16
CA GLY A 564 -14.17 18.17 -10.47
C GLY A 564 -15.68 18.01 -10.54
N ALA A 565 -16.39 17.97 -9.40
CA ALA A 565 -17.83 17.70 -9.32
C ALA A 565 -18.25 16.49 -10.19
N ARG A 566 -17.41 15.41 -10.23
CA ARG A 566 -17.67 14.26 -11.10
C ARG A 566 -18.89 13.45 -10.70
N VAL A 567 -19.38 13.66 -9.47
CA VAL A 567 -20.66 13.10 -9.00
C VAL A 567 -21.86 13.43 -9.91
N ARG A 568 -21.77 14.49 -10.77
CA ARG A 568 -22.77 14.85 -11.78
C ARG A 568 -22.53 14.20 -13.16
N LEU A 569 -21.39 13.55 -13.35
CA LEU A 569 -20.95 12.96 -14.61
C LEU A 569 -21.04 11.42 -14.57
N ALA A 570 -21.12 10.82 -15.77
CA ALA A 570 -20.94 9.38 -15.85
C ALA A 570 -19.48 8.99 -15.48
N PRO A 571 -19.24 7.91 -14.71
CA PRO A 571 -20.26 6.96 -14.23
C PRO A 571 -20.84 7.30 -12.86
N GLU A 572 -20.28 8.27 -12.09
CA GLU A 572 -20.62 8.51 -10.67
C GLU A 572 -22.09 8.88 -10.44
N LYS A 573 -22.70 9.65 -11.35
CA LYS A 573 -24.10 10.08 -11.24
C LYS A 573 -25.09 8.91 -11.24
N ASP A 574 -24.70 7.78 -11.82
CA ASP A 574 -25.55 6.61 -12.02
C ASP A 574 -25.30 5.52 -10.95
N TRP A 575 -24.36 5.71 -10.02
CA TRP A 575 -24.08 4.74 -8.97
C TRP A 575 -25.25 4.61 -8.00
N PRO A 576 -25.75 3.38 -7.74
CA PRO A 576 -26.89 3.16 -6.84
C PRO A 576 -26.72 3.74 -5.45
N VAL A 577 -25.48 3.70 -4.91
CA VAL A 577 -25.13 4.27 -3.60
C VAL A 577 -25.37 5.77 -3.51
N ASN A 578 -25.42 6.48 -4.64
CA ASN A 578 -25.58 7.94 -4.71
C ASN A 578 -27.06 8.38 -4.78
N ASN A 579 -28.03 7.45 -4.78
CA ASN A 579 -29.46 7.76 -4.96
C ASN A 579 -29.70 8.66 -6.20
N PRO A 580 -29.55 8.16 -7.43
CA PRO A 580 -29.47 8.98 -8.67
C PRO A 580 -30.59 10.02 -8.82
N ASP A 581 -31.85 9.68 -8.52
CA ASP A 581 -33.00 10.59 -8.65
C ASP A 581 -32.91 11.78 -7.66
N GLU A 582 -32.53 11.51 -6.41
CA GLU A 582 -32.35 12.55 -5.40
C GLU A 582 -31.12 13.41 -5.71
N LEU A 583 -30.04 12.77 -6.13
CA LEU A 583 -28.82 13.45 -6.56
C LEU A 583 -29.11 14.42 -7.71
N ALA A 584 -29.79 13.96 -8.76
CA ALA A 584 -30.16 14.80 -9.89
C ALA A 584 -30.98 16.02 -9.47
N LYS A 585 -32.02 15.83 -8.62
CA LYS A 585 -32.82 16.92 -8.05
C LYS A 585 -31.95 17.94 -7.30
N THR A 586 -31.07 17.45 -6.45
CA THR A 586 -30.18 18.33 -5.63
C THR A 586 -29.23 19.12 -6.51
N LEU A 587 -28.62 18.46 -7.51
CA LEU A 587 -27.68 19.11 -8.44
C LEU A 587 -28.33 20.21 -9.25
N VAL A 588 -29.56 20.02 -9.76
CA VAL A 588 -30.31 21.06 -10.50
C VAL A 588 -30.47 22.34 -9.64
N GLN A 589 -30.85 22.18 -8.38
CA GLN A 589 -30.98 23.37 -7.47
C GLN A 589 -29.64 24.04 -7.21
N LEU A 590 -28.56 23.28 -7.02
CA LEU A 590 -27.23 23.86 -6.81
C LEU A 590 -26.68 24.53 -8.09
N GLU A 591 -26.92 23.95 -9.27
CA GLU A 591 -26.56 24.59 -10.56
C GLU A 591 -27.31 25.91 -10.80
N ASP A 592 -28.58 25.97 -10.46
CA ASP A 592 -29.35 27.22 -10.58
C ASP A 592 -28.81 28.31 -9.64
N ILE A 593 -28.44 27.95 -8.42
CA ILE A 593 -27.77 28.87 -7.49
C ILE A 593 -26.41 29.30 -8.04
N GLN A 594 -25.61 28.39 -8.63
CA GLN A 594 -24.34 28.69 -9.28
C GLN A 594 -24.52 29.72 -10.41
N LYS A 595 -25.43 29.41 -11.36
CA LYS A 595 -25.72 30.25 -12.53
C LYS A 595 -26.15 31.67 -12.09
N ASP A 596 -27.10 31.77 -11.13
CA ASP A 596 -27.59 33.03 -10.62
C ASP A 596 -26.49 33.84 -9.90
N PHE A 597 -25.72 33.20 -9.02
CA PHE A 597 -24.61 33.86 -8.35
C PHE A 597 -23.57 34.36 -9.35
N ASN A 598 -23.06 33.47 -10.23
CA ASN A 598 -22.00 33.81 -11.17
C ASN A 598 -22.41 34.92 -12.17
N ARG A 599 -23.70 34.99 -12.54
CA ARG A 599 -24.25 36.04 -13.42
C ARG A 599 -24.25 37.40 -12.75
N THR A 600 -24.47 37.45 -11.44
CA THR A 600 -24.68 38.71 -10.69
C THR A 600 -23.39 39.28 -10.11
N GLN A 601 -22.28 38.55 -10.20
CA GLN A 601 -21.00 39.00 -9.62
C GLN A 601 -20.26 39.98 -10.53
N ALA A 602 -19.88 41.13 -9.97
CA ALA A 602 -18.92 42.05 -10.59
C ALA A 602 -17.47 41.52 -10.42
N ASN A 603 -16.55 41.98 -11.27
CA ASN A 603 -15.09 41.72 -11.14
C ASN A 603 -14.63 40.27 -11.40
N GLY A 604 -15.38 39.43 -12.13
CA GLY A 604 -14.99 38.10 -12.53
C GLY A 604 -14.93 37.09 -11.38
N LYS A 605 -15.60 37.36 -10.27
CA LYS A 605 -15.75 36.41 -9.17
C LYS A 605 -16.72 35.28 -9.56
N LYS A 606 -16.38 34.01 -9.28
CA LYS A 606 -17.25 32.85 -9.57
C LYS A 606 -17.13 31.80 -8.47
N VAL A 607 -18.13 30.95 -8.41
CA VAL A 607 -18.13 29.69 -7.62
C VAL A 607 -18.35 28.53 -8.55
N SER A 608 -17.61 27.44 -8.33
CA SER A 608 -17.81 26.15 -9.02
C SER A 608 -18.96 25.35 -8.40
N LEU A 609 -19.50 24.39 -9.13
CA LEU A 609 -20.49 23.46 -8.58
C LEU A 609 -19.84 22.54 -7.53
N ALA A 610 -18.58 22.13 -7.75
CA ALA A 610 -17.81 21.37 -6.77
C ALA A 610 -17.73 22.08 -5.41
N ASP A 611 -17.45 23.39 -5.41
CA ASP A 611 -17.45 24.19 -4.18
C ASP A 611 -18.87 24.33 -3.58
N LEU A 612 -19.92 24.47 -4.39
CA LEU A 612 -21.30 24.58 -3.89
C LEU A 612 -21.79 23.27 -3.27
N ILE A 613 -21.42 22.12 -3.82
CA ILE A 613 -21.75 20.78 -3.25
C ILE A 613 -21.15 20.67 -1.85
N VAL A 614 -19.87 20.95 -1.69
CA VAL A 614 -19.18 20.88 -0.39
C VAL A 614 -19.73 21.92 0.59
N LEU A 615 -19.96 23.14 0.12
CA LEU A 615 -20.55 24.20 0.93
C LEU A 615 -21.96 23.85 1.39
N GLY A 616 -22.76 23.24 0.50
CA GLY A 616 -24.11 22.77 0.80
C GLY A 616 -24.14 21.72 1.91
N GLY A 617 -23.25 20.72 1.83
CA GLY A 617 -23.07 19.74 2.90
C GLY A 617 -22.74 20.39 4.25
N GLY A 618 -21.77 21.33 4.24
CA GLY A 618 -21.41 22.10 5.43
C GLY A 618 -22.56 22.94 6.00
N ALA A 619 -23.36 23.60 5.14
CA ALA A 619 -24.52 24.35 5.55
C ALA A 619 -25.62 23.48 6.16
N GLY A 620 -25.85 22.29 5.57
CA GLY A 620 -26.77 21.28 6.11
C GLY A 620 -26.37 20.80 7.51
N ILE A 621 -25.06 20.54 7.72
CA ILE A 621 -24.51 20.15 9.03
C ILE A 621 -24.69 21.28 10.05
N GLU A 622 -24.37 22.54 9.70
CA GLU A 622 -24.55 23.69 10.60
C GLU A 622 -26.01 23.84 11.01
N GLN A 623 -26.95 23.66 10.06
CA GLN A 623 -28.38 23.69 10.31
C GLN A 623 -28.83 22.57 11.25
N ALA A 624 -28.35 21.33 10.99
CA ALA A 624 -28.69 20.16 11.79
C ALA A 624 -28.11 20.26 13.22
N ALA A 625 -26.88 20.79 13.35
CA ALA A 625 -26.27 21.04 14.67
C ALA A 625 -27.03 22.13 15.45
N LYS A 626 -27.44 23.19 14.79
CA LYS A 626 -28.29 24.25 15.41
C LYS A 626 -29.62 23.69 15.91
N ALA A 627 -30.25 22.77 15.15
CA ALA A 627 -31.49 22.10 15.57
C ALA A 627 -31.27 21.19 16.80
N ALA A 628 -30.03 20.66 16.99
CA ALA A 628 -29.63 19.94 18.19
C ALA A 628 -29.18 20.85 19.35
N GLY A 629 -29.17 22.16 19.16
CA GLY A 629 -28.76 23.12 20.19
C GLY A 629 -27.25 23.45 20.21
N TYR A 630 -26.50 23.00 19.19
CA TYR A 630 -25.05 23.24 19.10
C TYR A 630 -24.73 24.43 18.18
N LYS A 631 -23.64 25.14 18.50
CA LYS A 631 -23.06 26.13 17.62
C LYS A 631 -21.77 25.58 17.05
N VAL A 632 -21.81 25.10 15.80
CA VAL A 632 -20.65 24.68 15.07
C VAL A 632 -20.51 25.50 13.80
N LYS A 633 -19.29 25.64 13.31
CA LYS A 633 -18.97 26.21 12.00
C LYS A 633 -18.18 25.18 11.24
N VAL A 634 -18.68 24.75 10.08
CA VAL A 634 -17.96 23.85 9.18
C VAL A 634 -16.96 24.67 8.38
N PRO A 635 -15.64 24.38 8.46
CA PRO A 635 -14.65 25.08 7.66
C PRO A 635 -14.91 24.88 6.16
N PHE A 636 -14.63 25.91 5.38
CA PHE A 636 -14.75 25.86 3.92
C PHE A 636 -13.62 26.64 3.26
N THR A 637 -12.99 26.05 2.26
CA THR A 637 -11.95 26.67 1.44
C THR A 637 -12.37 26.56 -0.03
N PRO A 638 -12.64 27.69 -0.73
CA PRO A 638 -13.00 27.67 -2.15
C PRO A 638 -11.82 27.30 -3.04
N GLY A 639 -12.10 27.05 -4.34
CA GLY A 639 -11.09 26.84 -5.37
C GLY A 639 -11.18 25.48 -6.05
N ARG A 640 -12.16 24.62 -5.72
CA ARG A 640 -12.46 23.45 -6.56
C ARG A 640 -12.99 23.92 -7.90
N MET A 641 -12.77 23.11 -8.93
CA MET A 641 -13.24 23.38 -10.29
C MET A 641 -14.13 22.24 -10.78
N ASP A 642 -14.87 22.49 -11.84
CA ASP A 642 -15.81 21.54 -12.43
C ASP A 642 -15.14 20.88 -13.66
N ALA A 643 -14.91 19.58 -13.63
CA ALA A 643 -14.42 18.81 -14.77
C ALA A 643 -15.55 18.62 -15.81
N SER A 644 -15.19 18.39 -17.08
CA SER A 644 -16.13 17.99 -18.11
C SER A 644 -16.20 16.46 -18.24
N GLN A 645 -17.17 15.97 -19.04
CA GLN A 645 -17.27 14.54 -19.35
C GLN A 645 -16.05 14.05 -20.15
N GLU A 646 -15.52 14.89 -21.04
CA GLU A 646 -14.34 14.60 -21.88
C GLU A 646 -13.05 14.53 -21.03
N GLN A 647 -13.04 15.15 -19.87
CA GLN A 647 -11.98 15.10 -18.86
C GLN A 647 -12.15 13.95 -17.87
N THR A 648 -13.14 13.09 -18.08
CA THR A 648 -13.48 11.97 -17.18
C THR A 648 -13.38 10.65 -17.95
N ASP A 649 -12.35 9.88 -17.66
CA ASP A 649 -12.21 8.51 -18.16
C ASP A 649 -13.25 7.61 -17.50
N VAL A 650 -14.38 7.38 -18.19
CA VAL A 650 -15.54 6.65 -17.64
C VAL A 650 -15.14 5.25 -17.16
N SER A 651 -14.32 4.55 -17.95
CA SER A 651 -13.90 3.19 -17.62
C SER A 651 -12.96 3.16 -16.41
N ALA A 652 -12.04 4.12 -16.33
CA ALA A 652 -11.12 4.25 -15.20
C ALA A 652 -11.82 4.75 -13.93
N PHE A 653 -12.89 5.53 -14.05
CA PHE A 653 -13.71 5.97 -12.90
C PHE A 653 -14.68 4.88 -12.40
N ALA A 654 -15.11 3.96 -13.25
CA ALA A 654 -16.03 2.86 -12.83
C ALA A 654 -15.47 2.03 -11.68
N VAL A 655 -14.14 1.89 -11.57
CA VAL A 655 -13.49 1.16 -10.46
C VAL A 655 -13.55 1.89 -9.11
N LEU A 656 -13.92 3.18 -9.10
CA LEU A 656 -14.09 3.97 -7.87
C LEU A 656 -15.48 3.77 -7.25
N GLU A 657 -16.40 3.09 -7.94
CA GLU A 657 -17.74 2.81 -7.41
C GLU A 657 -17.65 2.08 -6.07
N PRO A 658 -18.17 2.67 -4.98
CA PRO A 658 -18.20 1.99 -3.70
C PRO A 658 -19.12 0.79 -3.76
N LYS A 659 -18.57 -0.41 -3.77
CA LYS A 659 -19.35 -1.67 -3.63
C LYS A 659 -19.93 -1.81 -2.23
N ALA A 660 -19.29 -1.17 -1.26
CA ALA A 660 -19.83 -0.94 0.08
C ALA A 660 -19.45 0.47 0.54
N ASP A 661 -20.38 1.17 1.14
CA ASP A 661 -20.17 2.42 1.86
C ASP A 661 -20.93 2.38 3.19
N ALA A 662 -20.28 1.81 4.18
CA ALA A 662 -20.86 1.63 5.50
C ALA A 662 -21.18 2.96 6.22
N PHE A 663 -20.57 4.07 5.80
CA PHE A 663 -20.93 5.41 6.29
C PHE A 663 -22.34 5.81 5.88
N ARG A 664 -22.79 5.37 4.69
CA ARG A 664 -24.18 5.53 4.21
C ARG A 664 -25.04 4.27 4.39
N ASN A 665 -24.56 3.31 5.19
CA ASN A 665 -25.22 2.02 5.42
C ASN A 665 -25.54 1.25 4.14
N TYR A 666 -24.64 1.32 3.15
CA TYR A 666 -24.76 0.67 1.86
C TYR A 666 -23.84 -0.54 1.78
N TYR A 667 -24.40 -1.67 1.36
CA TYR A 667 -23.66 -2.89 1.08
C TYR A 667 -24.26 -3.54 -0.18
N GLY A 668 -23.56 -3.34 -1.31
CA GLY A 668 -23.95 -3.87 -2.61
C GLY A 668 -23.57 -5.35 -2.78
N GLU A 669 -23.80 -5.88 -3.97
CA GLU A 669 -23.48 -7.27 -4.31
C GLU A 669 -21.99 -7.47 -4.62
N GLY A 670 -21.50 -8.71 -4.42
CA GLY A 670 -20.17 -9.14 -4.82
C GLY A 670 -19.02 -8.63 -3.95
N ASN A 671 -19.29 -8.18 -2.72
CA ASN A 671 -18.26 -7.82 -1.76
C ASN A 671 -17.50 -9.06 -1.27
N PRO A 672 -16.15 -9.03 -1.20
CA PRO A 672 -15.35 -10.16 -0.76
C PRO A 672 -15.29 -10.30 0.77
N MET A 673 -15.62 -9.25 1.51
CA MET A 673 -15.50 -9.14 2.97
C MET A 673 -16.85 -8.81 3.60
N SER A 674 -16.98 -9.01 4.92
CA SER A 674 -18.16 -8.63 5.67
C SER A 674 -18.44 -7.11 5.67
N PRO A 675 -19.66 -6.65 5.95
CA PRO A 675 -19.99 -5.22 6.01
C PRO A 675 -19.11 -4.44 6.99
N THR A 676 -18.67 -5.05 8.09
CA THR A 676 -17.83 -4.41 9.10
C THR A 676 -16.37 -4.30 8.66
N GLU A 677 -15.83 -5.31 7.96
CA GLU A 677 -14.51 -5.24 7.34
C GLU A 677 -14.48 -4.19 6.22
N MET A 678 -15.55 -4.13 5.40
CA MET A 678 -15.69 -3.09 4.36
C MET A 678 -15.81 -1.66 4.96
N LEU A 679 -16.30 -1.51 6.20
CA LEU A 679 -16.23 -0.23 6.92
C LEU A 679 -14.78 0.18 7.18
N VAL A 680 -13.97 -0.74 7.71
CA VAL A 680 -12.54 -0.48 8.00
C VAL A 680 -11.78 -0.19 6.71
N ASP A 681 -12.00 -0.99 5.67
CA ASP A 681 -11.37 -0.79 4.36
C ASP A 681 -11.70 0.59 3.77
N ARG A 682 -12.98 1.00 3.80
CA ARG A 682 -13.38 2.33 3.33
C ARG A 682 -12.82 3.45 4.18
N ALA A 683 -12.80 3.29 5.50
CA ALA A 683 -12.19 4.26 6.42
C ALA A 683 -10.67 4.41 6.16
N ASN A 684 -9.96 3.31 5.90
CA ASN A 684 -8.55 3.34 5.50
C ASN A 684 -8.34 4.10 4.18
N MET A 685 -9.15 3.84 3.14
CA MET A 685 -9.09 4.59 1.88
C MET A 685 -9.34 6.10 2.08
N LEU A 686 -10.21 6.48 3.03
CA LEU A 686 -10.46 7.87 3.41
C LEU A 686 -9.44 8.40 4.44
N THR A 687 -8.37 7.66 4.72
CA THR A 687 -7.31 8.03 5.67
C THR A 687 -7.81 8.33 7.10
N LEU A 688 -8.94 7.74 7.49
CA LEU A 688 -9.59 8.00 8.78
C LEU A 688 -8.96 7.16 9.90
N THR A 689 -8.81 7.77 11.06
CA THR A 689 -8.51 7.08 12.30
C THR A 689 -9.76 6.41 12.87
N VAL A 690 -9.59 5.49 13.82
CA VAL A 690 -10.72 4.80 14.49
C VAL A 690 -11.73 5.77 15.11
N PRO A 691 -11.33 6.84 15.85
CA PRO A 691 -12.28 7.84 16.35
C PRO A 691 -13.00 8.61 15.25
N GLU A 692 -12.31 9.01 14.16
CA GLU A 692 -12.92 9.71 13.02
C GLU A 692 -13.95 8.83 12.30
N MET A 693 -13.64 7.56 12.06
CA MET A 693 -14.59 6.58 11.54
C MET A 693 -15.83 6.48 12.43
N THR A 694 -15.64 6.32 13.73
CA THR A 694 -16.72 6.15 14.70
C THR A 694 -17.66 7.35 14.72
N VAL A 695 -17.11 8.57 14.84
CA VAL A 695 -17.95 9.79 14.92
C VAL A 695 -18.68 10.06 13.62
N LEU A 696 -18.08 9.75 12.46
CA LEU A 696 -18.73 9.94 11.15
C LEU A 696 -19.91 8.96 10.98
N VAL A 697 -19.73 7.68 11.31
CA VAL A 697 -20.86 6.72 11.22
C VAL A 697 -22.03 7.19 12.10
N GLY A 698 -21.78 7.47 13.39
CA GLY A 698 -22.85 7.91 14.29
C GLY A 698 -23.55 9.18 13.84
N GLY A 699 -22.78 10.16 13.33
CA GLY A 699 -23.32 11.43 12.85
C GLY A 699 -24.13 11.30 11.56
N LEU A 700 -23.65 10.51 10.59
CA LEU A 700 -24.36 10.28 9.34
C LEU A 700 -25.67 9.52 9.57
N ARG A 701 -25.71 8.61 10.57
CA ARG A 701 -26.98 7.93 10.97
C ARG A 701 -28.03 8.92 11.49
N VAL A 702 -27.68 9.75 12.47
CA VAL A 702 -28.65 10.72 13.01
C VAL A 702 -29.02 11.80 12.01
N LEU A 703 -28.14 12.11 11.06
CA LEU A 703 -28.43 13.00 9.94
C LEU A 703 -29.32 12.34 8.87
N ASN A 704 -29.70 11.09 9.03
CA ASN A 704 -30.49 10.32 8.07
C ASN A 704 -29.84 10.29 6.68
N ALA A 705 -28.51 10.06 6.64
CA ALA A 705 -27.69 10.10 5.42
C ALA A 705 -27.53 8.73 4.76
N ASN A 706 -28.30 7.72 5.14
CA ASN A 706 -28.24 6.39 4.54
C ASN A 706 -28.60 6.39 3.05
N ALA A 707 -27.93 5.55 2.26
CA ALA A 707 -28.31 5.26 0.88
C ALA A 707 -29.70 4.60 0.85
N GLY A 708 -30.48 4.87 -0.20
CA GLY A 708 -31.85 4.39 -0.33
C GLY A 708 -32.78 4.88 0.78
N GLN A 709 -32.37 5.87 1.56
CA GLN A 709 -33.15 6.44 2.68
C GLN A 709 -33.57 5.39 3.72
N SER A 710 -32.78 4.35 3.93
CA SER A 710 -33.04 3.29 4.89
C SER A 710 -32.98 3.80 6.34
N ASN A 711 -33.83 3.24 7.21
CA ASN A 711 -33.88 3.63 8.62
C ASN A 711 -32.96 2.79 9.54
N GLN A 712 -32.22 1.82 8.99
CA GLN A 712 -31.28 1.02 9.79
C GLN A 712 -30.19 1.90 10.39
N GLY A 713 -29.95 1.76 11.69
CA GLY A 713 -28.95 2.54 12.42
C GLY A 713 -29.37 3.98 12.76
N VAL A 714 -30.55 4.43 12.33
CA VAL A 714 -31.07 5.78 12.66
C VAL A 714 -31.66 5.78 14.07
N PHE A 715 -30.78 5.73 15.08
CA PHE A 715 -31.16 5.62 16.50
C PHE A 715 -31.45 6.99 17.10
N THR A 716 -32.40 7.71 16.52
CA THR A 716 -32.90 8.99 17.05
C THR A 716 -34.38 9.21 16.75
N SER A 717 -35.06 9.89 17.63
CA SER A 717 -36.45 10.35 17.40
C SER A 717 -36.53 11.61 16.53
N LYS A 718 -35.37 12.23 16.19
CA LYS A 718 -35.29 13.47 15.42
C LYS A 718 -34.29 13.32 14.26
N PRO A 719 -34.58 12.49 13.23
CA PRO A 719 -33.70 12.34 12.07
C PRO A 719 -33.44 13.69 11.40
N GLY A 720 -32.23 13.87 10.85
CA GLY A 720 -31.80 15.13 10.26
C GLY A 720 -31.23 16.14 11.27
N THR A 721 -31.11 15.75 12.54
CA THR A 721 -30.54 16.56 13.62
C THR A 721 -29.21 15.98 14.07
N LEU A 722 -28.14 16.77 14.12
CA LEU A 722 -26.81 16.31 14.52
C LEU A 722 -26.72 16.18 16.04
N SER A 723 -27.24 15.09 16.59
CA SER A 723 -27.18 14.73 18.01
C SER A 723 -26.31 13.50 18.25
N ASN A 724 -25.90 13.26 19.49
CA ASN A 724 -25.18 12.05 19.87
C ASN A 724 -26.11 10.86 20.18
N ASP A 725 -27.38 10.94 19.77
CA ASP A 725 -28.40 9.94 20.04
C ASP A 725 -28.03 8.54 19.55
N PHE A 726 -27.31 8.42 18.44
CA PHE A 726 -26.83 7.13 17.94
C PHE A 726 -26.12 6.35 19.03
N PHE A 727 -25.15 6.97 19.69
CA PHE A 727 -24.34 6.32 20.73
C PHE A 727 -25.13 6.06 22.01
N ILE A 728 -25.97 7.02 22.41
CA ILE A 728 -26.82 6.88 23.60
C ILE A 728 -27.78 5.70 23.43
N ASN A 729 -28.50 5.64 22.31
CA ASN A 729 -29.50 4.61 22.05
C ASN A 729 -28.89 3.23 21.70
N LEU A 730 -27.69 3.19 21.08
CA LEU A 730 -26.93 1.97 20.87
C LEU A 730 -26.55 1.28 22.19
N LEU A 731 -26.16 2.08 23.18
CA LEU A 731 -25.66 1.58 24.47
C LEU A 731 -26.77 1.49 25.53
N ASP A 732 -28.02 1.87 25.19
CA ASP A 732 -29.17 1.83 26.10
C ASP A 732 -29.52 0.38 26.47
N MET A 733 -29.33 0.05 27.75
CA MET A 733 -29.61 -1.28 28.30
C MET A 733 -31.10 -1.63 28.32
N SER A 734 -32.03 -0.67 28.12
CA SER A 734 -33.47 -0.96 27.95
C SER A 734 -33.78 -1.62 26.59
N THR A 735 -32.85 -1.55 25.64
CA THR A 735 -32.96 -2.17 24.32
C THR A 735 -32.31 -3.54 24.32
N LYS A 736 -33.04 -4.55 23.78
CA LYS A 736 -32.50 -5.88 23.48
C LYS A 736 -32.35 -6.02 21.96
N TRP A 737 -31.21 -6.46 21.48
CA TRP A 737 -30.95 -6.69 20.08
C TRP A 737 -31.14 -8.16 19.71
N GLU A 738 -31.89 -8.44 18.65
CA GLU A 738 -32.12 -9.80 18.10
C GLU A 738 -32.03 -9.76 16.57
N LYS A 739 -31.64 -10.90 15.95
CA LYS A 739 -31.71 -11.02 14.49
C LYS A 739 -33.16 -10.85 14.04
N SER A 740 -33.38 -10.01 13.05
CA SER A 740 -34.75 -9.81 12.51
C SER A 740 -35.24 -11.07 11.80
N SER A 741 -36.46 -11.43 12.07
CA SER A 741 -37.17 -12.51 11.35
C SER A 741 -37.65 -12.09 9.96
N LYS A 742 -37.61 -10.79 9.62
CA LYS A 742 -38.14 -10.21 8.39
C LYS A 742 -37.11 -9.97 7.32
N SER A 743 -35.85 -9.80 7.69
CA SER A 743 -34.78 -9.43 6.76
C SER A 743 -33.43 -9.97 7.23
N GLU A 744 -32.75 -10.68 6.36
CA GLU A 744 -31.41 -11.17 6.61
C GLU A 744 -30.42 -9.97 6.76
N GLY A 745 -29.45 -10.11 7.64
CA GLY A 745 -28.45 -9.04 7.90
C GLY A 745 -29.00 -7.84 8.69
N VAL A 746 -30.27 -7.88 9.13
CA VAL A 746 -30.89 -6.83 9.94
C VAL A 746 -31.12 -7.34 11.36
N TYR A 747 -31.07 -6.42 12.32
CA TYR A 747 -31.31 -6.67 13.73
C TYR A 747 -32.44 -5.76 14.23
N ASP A 748 -33.32 -6.30 15.06
CA ASP A 748 -34.42 -5.58 15.70
C ASP A 748 -34.00 -5.20 17.13
N GLY A 749 -34.07 -3.91 17.43
CA GLY A 749 -33.87 -3.34 18.77
C GLY A 749 -35.18 -3.26 19.52
N ILE A 750 -35.40 -4.20 20.42
CA ILE A 750 -36.65 -4.41 21.13
C ILE A 750 -36.58 -3.77 22.51
N ASP A 751 -37.58 -2.96 22.85
CA ASP A 751 -37.73 -2.45 24.21
C ASP A 751 -38.02 -3.61 25.17
N ARG A 752 -37.15 -3.82 26.17
CA ARG A 752 -37.24 -4.97 27.11
C ARG A 752 -38.51 -4.97 27.94
N LYS A 753 -39.12 -3.81 28.16
CA LYS A 753 -40.31 -3.67 29.02
C LYS A 753 -41.59 -3.86 28.26
N THR A 754 -41.69 -3.36 27.03
CA THR A 754 -42.89 -3.35 26.23
C THR A 754 -42.90 -4.43 25.15
N GLY A 755 -41.76 -5.00 24.78
CA GLY A 755 -41.63 -5.95 23.66
C GLY A 755 -41.76 -5.32 22.27
N VAL A 756 -41.84 -3.99 22.19
CA VAL A 756 -42.00 -3.26 20.92
C VAL A 756 -40.63 -3.00 20.27
N ILE A 757 -40.53 -3.17 18.94
CA ILE A 757 -39.34 -2.82 18.17
C ILE A 757 -39.21 -1.26 18.14
N LYS A 758 -38.16 -0.75 18.73
CA LYS A 758 -37.81 0.70 18.73
C LYS A 758 -36.91 1.06 17.55
N TRP A 759 -35.94 0.22 17.22
CA TRP A 759 -34.88 0.44 16.25
C TRP A 759 -34.66 -0.75 15.34
N THR A 760 -34.08 -0.50 14.17
CA THR A 760 -33.50 -1.54 13.32
C THR A 760 -32.06 -1.20 13.04
N ALA A 761 -31.21 -2.21 12.93
CA ALA A 761 -29.75 -2.03 12.76
C ALA A 761 -29.17 -3.02 11.74
N THR A 762 -28.00 -2.68 11.21
CA THR A 762 -27.13 -3.60 10.47
C THR A 762 -25.94 -4.03 11.35
N PRO A 763 -25.11 -5.01 10.93
CA PRO A 763 -23.87 -5.34 11.62
C PRO A 763 -22.95 -4.13 11.80
N VAL A 764 -22.93 -3.21 10.82
CA VAL A 764 -22.12 -1.96 10.87
C VAL A 764 -22.55 -1.06 12.03
N ASP A 765 -23.83 -1.02 12.37
CA ASP A 765 -24.32 -0.19 13.47
C ASP A 765 -23.99 -0.82 14.83
N LEU A 766 -24.16 -2.15 14.93
CA LEU A 766 -23.99 -2.86 16.20
C LEU A 766 -22.53 -3.13 16.57
N ILE A 767 -21.60 -3.09 15.62
CA ILE A 767 -20.17 -3.31 15.91
C ILE A 767 -19.61 -2.29 16.91
N PHE A 768 -20.14 -1.05 16.90
CA PHE A 768 -19.75 0.01 17.83
C PHE A 768 -20.20 -0.25 19.27
N GLY A 769 -21.12 -1.16 19.50
CA GLY A 769 -21.53 -1.62 20.82
C GLY A 769 -20.92 -2.95 21.23
N SER A 770 -20.41 -3.75 20.26
CA SER A 770 -19.92 -5.11 20.50
C SER A 770 -18.42 -5.27 20.46
N HIS A 771 -17.70 -4.52 19.62
CA HIS A 771 -16.24 -4.51 19.55
C HIS A 771 -15.68 -3.65 20.69
N SER A 772 -14.81 -4.20 21.53
CA SER A 772 -14.36 -3.54 22.77
C SER A 772 -13.74 -2.15 22.57
N GLU A 773 -12.91 -1.98 21.55
CA GLU A 773 -12.26 -0.69 21.27
C GLU A 773 -13.22 0.34 20.66
N LEU A 774 -14.10 -0.09 19.73
CA LEU A 774 -15.12 0.79 19.18
C LEU A 774 -16.15 1.19 20.23
N ARG A 775 -16.49 0.27 21.13
CA ARG A 775 -17.37 0.56 22.26
C ARG A 775 -16.77 1.58 23.21
N ALA A 776 -15.49 1.46 23.56
CA ALA A 776 -14.80 2.41 24.41
C ALA A 776 -14.87 3.85 23.84
N ILE A 777 -14.77 4.01 22.50
CA ILE A 777 -14.92 5.30 21.83
C ILE A 777 -16.39 5.74 21.84
N ALA A 778 -17.33 4.82 21.54
CA ALA A 778 -18.77 5.10 21.56
C ALA A 778 -19.24 5.60 22.94
N GLU A 779 -18.70 5.05 24.04
CA GLU A 779 -19.01 5.47 25.42
C GLU A 779 -18.58 6.92 25.69
N VAL A 780 -17.47 7.40 25.10
CA VAL A 780 -17.06 8.81 25.20
C VAL A 780 -18.14 9.72 24.61
N TYR A 781 -18.66 9.39 23.44
CA TYR A 781 -19.70 10.19 22.77
C TYR A 781 -21.09 10.04 23.40
N ALA A 782 -21.38 8.90 24.03
CA ALA A 782 -22.64 8.65 24.74
C ALA A 782 -22.73 9.34 26.12
N SER A 783 -21.59 9.71 26.73
CA SER A 783 -21.53 10.32 28.05
C SER A 783 -22.18 11.71 28.11
N GLU A 784 -22.56 12.18 29.30
CA GLU A 784 -23.17 13.52 29.48
C GLU A 784 -22.28 14.65 28.95
N GLY A 785 -20.97 14.57 29.14
CA GLY A 785 -19.99 15.53 28.59
C GLY A 785 -19.68 15.32 27.10
N GLY A 786 -20.17 14.25 26.48
CA GLY A 786 -19.84 13.86 25.11
C GLY A 786 -20.51 14.67 24.01
N LYS A 787 -21.61 15.36 24.31
CA LYS A 787 -22.45 16.05 23.31
C LYS A 787 -21.69 17.06 22.45
N GLN A 788 -21.05 18.06 23.09
CA GLN A 788 -20.30 19.10 22.35
C GLN A 788 -19.06 18.51 21.66
N LYS A 789 -18.35 17.56 22.33
CA LYS A 789 -17.21 16.87 21.75
C LYS A 789 -17.61 16.11 20.48
N PHE A 790 -18.73 15.36 20.52
CA PHE A 790 -19.26 14.67 19.34
C PHE A 790 -19.47 15.62 18.16
N ALA A 791 -20.17 16.75 18.37
CA ALA A 791 -20.44 17.69 17.29
C ALA A 791 -19.15 18.32 16.72
N THR A 792 -18.17 18.61 17.58
CA THR A 792 -16.88 19.18 17.17
C THR A 792 -16.05 18.17 16.39
N ASP A 793 -15.93 16.95 16.91
CA ASP A 793 -15.15 15.88 16.28
C ASP A 793 -15.77 15.44 14.95
N PHE A 794 -17.11 15.40 14.87
CA PHE A 794 -17.82 15.15 13.62
C PHE A 794 -17.51 16.20 12.56
N VAL A 795 -17.56 17.49 12.89
CA VAL A 795 -17.23 18.58 11.96
C VAL A 795 -15.77 18.48 11.51
N THR A 796 -14.85 18.12 12.42
CA THR A 796 -13.43 17.95 12.10
C THR A 796 -13.20 16.80 11.12
N ALA A 797 -13.78 15.64 11.40
CA ALA A 797 -13.68 14.45 10.54
C ALA A 797 -14.39 14.66 9.20
N TRP A 798 -15.56 15.31 9.19
CA TRP A 798 -16.25 15.70 7.97
C TRP A 798 -15.39 16.60 7.09
N ASN A 799 -14.84 17.66 7.68
CA ASN A 799 -13.98 18.60 6.94
C ASN A 799 -12.74 17.89 6.36
N LYS A 800 -12.16 16.94 7.11
CA LYS A 800 -11.06 16.12 6.60
C LYS A 800 -11.46 15.41 5.30
N VAL A 801 -12.60 14.71 5.27
CA VAL A 801 -13.07 14.00 4.07
C VAL A 801 -13.31 14.95 2.92
N MET A 802 -13.94 16.11 3.17
CA MET A 802 -14.18 17.13 2.14
C MET A 802 -12.90 17.77 1.56
N MET A 803 -11.75 17.59 2.22
CA MET A 803 -10.48 18.23 1.86
C MET A 803 -9.41 17.24 1.35
N LEU A 804 -9.68 15.93 1.31
CA LEU A 804 -8.69 14.90 0.97
C LEU A 804 -8.05 15.12 -0.42
N ASP A 805 -8.80 15.59 -1.37
CA ASP A 805 -8.37 15.83 -2.76
C ASP A 805 -7.86 17.25 -3.05
N ARG A 806 -7.71 18.12 -2.01
CA ARG A 806 -7.28 19.51 -2.18
C ARG A 806 -5.76 19.64 -2.24
N PHE A 807 -5.16 19.01 -3.24
CA PHE A 807 -3.70 19.06 -3.50
C PHE A 807 -3.23 20.43 -4.04
N ASP A 808 -4.15 21.30 -4.38
CA ASP A 808 -3.91 22.68 -4.80
C ASP A 808 -3.57 23.63 -3.64
N LEU A 809 -3.85 23.27 -2.40
CA LEU A 809 -3.65 24.08 -1.19
C LEU A 809 -2.28 23.86 -0.52
N LYS A 810 -1.22 23.66 -1.29
CA LYS A 810 0.14 23.38 -0.79
C LYS A 810 0.93 24.61 -0.40
#